data_643ae73d94a5942eb4179dbc188ba50f
#
_entry.id   643ae73d94a5942eb4179dbc188ba50f
#
_cell.length_a   1.000
_cell.length_b   1.000
_cell.length_c   1.000
_cell.angle_alpha   90.00
_cell.angle_beta   90.00
_cell.angle_gamma   90.00
#
_symmetry.space_group_name_H-M   'P 1'
#
loop_
_entity.id
_entity.type
_entity.pdbx_description
1 polymer ?
#
loop_
_entity_poly.entity_id
_entity_poly.type
_entity_poly.pdbx_seq_one_letter_code
_entity_poly.pdbx_strand_id
1 'polypeptide(L)'
;MIFFSLRRVFRPLARLLRRLAPVDRGARLWARAPWWEKGLAMGALLAFAIVVPLTLPTYWQSVLFFPVGIYIILALGLNIVVGMAGLLDLGYVAFYAVGAYTTAKLTTTFGWGAWQSLPMAVFIAMVAGVLLGAPTLRLRGDYLAIVTLGFGEIVRIVAQNTDSLGASRGITGIRHPQAIFGTEFKFAPLPYYYLALAAIVVGLFLLLRLTRSRVGRSWAAIREDEDAAEAMGVPTFNMKLWAFAMGAATGGMGGWLYASKVGFINPDNFPFFFSVIILAAVVLGGMGSVPGVIAGAFAIGFIPEYLRDAAAGKTIRDVLNFVTGGDVHDITEYRVLLFGFALVVMMIFRPQGLIPSRQRAAELAEAGEDRGLAATPTTTHEAAEDAPAPGQPAPTSAALAAEADGASVTELPVEVEAAETVLELEKVTMEFGGVVALNDVSITVARGQIFGIIGPNGAGKTTLFNCVTGVFRPTSGDVLVNGSSVLGRRPHRITEAGVARTFQNIRLFPNMTALENVVVGTDARHGTSVPGALLGLPRHRREEREGKVEAQRLLDYVGIGARAGDLARNLPYGDQRRLEIARAIATGPSVLLLDEPAAGMNPSEKQALIGLIRQIRDSGLTIVLIEHDMGLVMGVCDRLAVLDFGGKIAEGPPQDIQNNPRVIEAYLGAPEDTGAA
;
A
#
# COMPACT_ATOMS: atom_id res chain seq x y z
N MET A 1 -5.23 11.09 28.65
CA MET A 1 -5.70 10.59 29.97
C MET A 1 -7.20 10.28 30.01
N ILE A 2 -8.07 11.15 29.49
CA ILE A 2 -9.55 10.96 29.45
C ILE A 2 -9.96 9.70 28.65
N PHE A 3 -9.33 9.41 27.52
CA PHE A 3 -9.60 8.23 26.70
C PHE A 3 -9.31 6.88 27.41
N PHE A 4 -8.36 6.84 28.34
CA PHE A 4 -8.01 5.64 29.09
C PHE A 4 -9.02 5.31 30.21
N SER A 5 -9.61 6.33 30.82
CA SER A 5 -10.63 6.17 31.86
C SER A 5 -11.97 5.68 31.27
N LEU A 6 -12.37 6.22 30.11
CA LEU A 6 -13.57 5.80 29.39
C LEU A 6 -13.51 4.33 28.98
N ARG A 7 -12.36 3.84 28.51
CA ARG A 7 -12.18 2.44 28.13
C ARG A 7 -12.31 1.46 29.31
N ARG A 8 -11.94 1.88 30.54
CA ARG A 8 -12.12 1.09 31.77
C ARG A 8 -13.58 0.98 32.21
N VAL A 9 -14.33 2.08 32.16
CA VAL A 9 -15.74 2.15 32.55
C VAL A 9 -16.62 1.31 31.61
N PHE A 10 -16.31 1.28 30.32
CA PHE A 10 -17.10 0.57 29.31
C PHE A 10 -16.58 -0.83 28.96
N ARG A 11 -15.58 -1.37 29.68
CA ARG A 11 -15.10 -2.77 29.49
C ARG A 11 -16.21 -3.84 29.55
N PRO A 12 -17.20 -3.79 30.45
CA PRO A 12 -18.27 -4.78 30.47
C PRO A 12 -19.18 -4.67 29.24
N LEU A 13 -19.48 -3.45 28.78
CA LEU A 13 -20.27 -3.20 27.58
C LEU A 13 -19.51 -3.67 26.32
N ALA A 14 -18.20 -3.45 26.26
CA ALA A 14 -17.35 -3.96 25.18
C ALA A 14 -17.31 -5.49 25.11
N ARG A 15 -17.31 -6.18 26.27
CA ARG A 15 -17.43 -7.66 26.32
C ARG A 15 -18.80 -8.15 25.85
N LEU A 16 -19.86 -7.45 26.22
CA LEU A 16 -21.21 -7.75 25.75
C LEU A 16 -21.35 -7.54 24.24
N LEU A 17 -20.87 -6.41 23.72
CA LEU A 17 -20.87 -6.09 22.28
C LEU A 17 -20.01 -7.07 21.46
N ARG A 18 -18.86 -7.52 22.00
CA ARG A 18 -18.06 -8.59 21.35
C ARG A 18 -18.77 -9.94 21.32
N ARG A 19 -19.61 -10.25 22.33
CA ARG A 19 -20.42 -11.48 22.35
C ARG A 19 -21.61 -11.39 21.39
N LEU A 20 -22.17 -10.20 21.20
CA LEU A 20 -23.29 -9.92 20.30
C LEU A 20 -22.90 -9.73 18.83
N ALA A 21 -21.59 -9.67 18.51
CA ALA A 21 -21.13 -9.44 17.15
C ALA A 21 -20.90 -10.75 16.36
N PRO A 22 -21.88 -11.23 15.60
CA PRO A 22 -21.71 -12.40 14.72
C PRO A 22 -20.78 -12.13 13.52
N VAL A 23 -20.32 -10.87 13.35
CA VAL A 23 -19.55 -10.40 12.19
C VAL A 23 -18.23 -11.17 12.02
N ASP A 24 -17.52 -11.48 13.11
CA ASP A 24 -16.25 -12.21 13.03
C ASP A 24 -16.45 -13.71 12.71
N ARG A 25 -17.59 -14.28 13.12
CA ARG A 25 -17.97 -15.64 12.71
C ARG A 25 -18.44 -15.66 11.26
N GLY A 26 -19.23 -14.68 10.84
CA GLY A 26 -19.68 -14.52 9.47
C GLY A 26 -18.53 -14.30 8.50
N ALA A 27 -17.55 -13.47 8.85
CA ALA A 27 -16.36 -13.22 8.02
C ALA A 27 -15.51 -14.49 7.84
N ARG A 28 -15.36 -15.31 8.89
CA ARG A 28 -14.67 -16.62 8.82
C ARG A 28 -15.42 -17.63 7.99
N LEU A 29 -16.74 -17.71 8.13
CA LEU A 29 -17.60 -18.58 7.31
C LEU A 29 -17.55 -18.15 5.84
N TRP A 30 -17.65 -16.84 5.57
CA TRP A 30 -17.52 -16.27 4.23
C TRP A 30 -16.17 -16.56 3.58
N ALA A 31 -15.07 -16.46 4.33
CA ALA A 31 -13.75 -16.77 3.81
C ALA A 31 -13.63 -18.23 3.34
N ARG A 32 -14.26 -19.17 4.06
CA ARG A 32 -14.25 -20.60 3.77
C ARG A 32 -15.31 -21.04 2.77
N ALA A 33 -16.33 -20.21 2.52
CA ALA A 33 -17.42 -20.53 1.61
C ALA A 33 -16.90 -20.75 0.17
N PRO A 34 -17.40 -21.75 -0.56
CA PRO A 34 -17.03 -21.99 -1.95
C PRO A 34 -17.51 -20.83 -2.85
N TRP A 35 -16.90 -20.72 -4.02
CA TRP A 35 -17.15 -19.59 -4.94
C TRP A 35 -18.62 -19.46 -5.36
N TRP A 36 -19.35 -20.57 -5.49
CA TRP A 36 -20.76 -20.56 -5.89
C TRP A 36 -21.68 -20.03 -4.79
N GLU A 37 -21.41 -20.31 -3.50
CA GLU A 37 -22.15 -19.72 -2.38
C GLU A 37 -21.94 -18.21 -2.30
N LYS A 38 -20.69 -17.74 -2.53
CA LYS A 38 -20.39 -16.32 -2.65
C LYS A 38 -21.14 -15.68 -3.81
N GLY A 39 -21.21 -16.36 -4.95
CA GLY A 39 -22.00 -15.94 -6.10
C GLY A 39 -23.48 -15.84 -5.82
N LEU A 40 -24.07 -16.85 -5.17
CA LEU A 40 -25.48 -16.85 -4.76
C LEU A 40 -25.79 -15.72 -3.78
N ALA A 41 -24.97 -15.51 -2.77
CA ALA A 41 -25.17 -14.43 -1.80
C ALA A 41 -25.06 -13.04 -2.44
N MET A 42 -24.11 -12.83 -3.34
CA MET A 42 -24.02 -11.58 -4.10
C MET A 42 -25.20 -11.39 -5.05
N GLY A 43 -25.67 -12.47 -5.71
CA GLY A 43 -26.86 -12.44 -6.54
C GLY A 43 -28.14 -12.13 -5.74
N ALA A 44 -28.28 -12.74 -4.56
CA ALA A 44 -29.39 -12.47 -3.64
C ALA A 44 -29.37 -11.00 -3.14
N LEU A 45 -28.20 -10.47 -2.80
CA LEU A 45 -28.04 -9.07 -2.37
C LEU A 45 -28.38 -8.10 -3.53
N LEU A 46 -27.96 -8.41 -4.74
CA LEU A 46 -28.31 -7.61 -5.92
C LEU A 46 -29.82 -7.70 -6.22
N ALA A 47 -30.41 -8.89 -6.16
CA ALA A 47 -31.85 -9.08 -6.31
C ALA A 47 -32.64 -8.29 -5.25
N PHE A 48 -32.18 -8.32 -4.00
CA PHE A 48 -32.74 -7.51 -2.91
C PHE A 48 -32.68 -6.01 -3.24
N ALA A 49 -31.50 -5.51 -3.69
CA ALA A 49 -31.33 -4.12 -4.09
C ALA A 49 -32.21 -3.71 -5.28
N ILE A 50 -32.55 -4.64 -6.18
CA ILE A 50 -33.46 -4.38 -7.31
C ILE A 50 -34.93 -4.39 -6.87
N VAL A 51 -35.31 -5.36 -6.04
CA VAL A 51 -36.74 -5.59 -5.74
C VAL A 51 -37.25 -4.68 -4.62
N VAL A 52 -36.48 -4.48 -3.56
CA VAL A 52 -36.94 -3.72 -2.38
C VAL A 52 -37.40 -2.29 -2.71
N PRO A 53 -36.70 -1.49 -3.55
CA PRO A 53 -37.15 -0.14 -3.86
C PRO A 53 -38.52 -0.08 -4.56
N LEU A 54 -38.96 -1.16 -5.23
CA LEU A 54 -40.28 -1.21 -5.87
C LEU A 54 -41.41 -1.19 -4.85
N THR A 55 -41.17 -1.67 -3.65
CA THR A 55 -42.17 -1.76 -2.56
C THR A 55 -42.13 -0.56 -1.61
N LEU A 56 -41.09 0.30 -1.74
CA LEU A 56 -40.88 1.44 -0.84
C LEU A 56 -41.63 2.68 -1.31
N PRO A 57 -42.11 3.55 -0.38
CA PRO A 57 -42.61 4.88 -0.67
C PRO A 57 -41.58 5.74 -1.41
N THR A 58 -42.03 6.72 -2.18
CA THR A 58 -41.21 7.65 -2.99
C THR A 58 -40.12 8.34 -2.14
N TYR A 59 -40.43 8.67 -0.90
CA TYR A 59 -39.48 9.23 0.05
C TYR A 59 -38.25 8.34 0.21
N TRP A 60 -38.44 7.06 0.55
CA TRP A 60 -37.35 6.11 0.73
C TRP A 60 -36.60 5.78 -0.55
N GLN A 61 -37.29 5.79 -1.70
CA GLN A 61 -36.63 5.69 -3.01
C GLN A 61 -35.67 6.87 -3.23
N SER A 62 -36.07 8.08 -2.81
CA SER A 62 -35.20 9.27 -2.86
C SER A 62 -34.00 9.15 -1.94
N VAL A 63 -34.18 8.66 -0.70
CA VAL A 63 -33.11 8.42 0.25
C VAL A 63 -32.11 7.39 -0.25
N LEU A 64 -32.59 6.31 -0.89
CA LEU A 64 -31.72 5.29 -1.47
C LEU A 64 -30.87 5.83 -2.65
N PHE A 65 -31.37 6.81 -3.39
CA PHE A 65 -30.58 7.51 -4.40
C PHE A 65 -29.61 8.52 -3.77
N PHE A 66 -30.14 9.47 -2.99
CA PHE A 66 -29.39 10.48 -2.25
C PHE A 66 -29.98 10.63 -0.84
N PRO A 67 -29.19 10.42 0.23
CA PRO A 67 -27.74 10.38 0.26
C PRO A 67 -27.09 9.00 -0.03
N VAL A 68 -27.79 7.87 0.15
CA VAL A 68 -27.19 6.52 0.21
C VAL A 68 -26.38 6.16 -1.05
N GLY A 69 -26.99 6.19 -2.22
CA GLY A 69 -26.34 5.78 -3.48
C GLY A 69 -25.14 6.65 -3.83
N ILE A 70 -25.30 7.97 -3.70
CA ILE A 70 -24.19 8.91 -3.96
C ILE A 70 -23.05 8.71 -2.95
N TYR A 71 -23.35 8.54 -1.65
CA TYR A 71 -22.33 8.30 -0.63
C TYR A 71 -21.56 7.01 -0.89
N ILE A 72 -22.22 5.95 -1.34
CA ILE A 72 -21.52 4.71 -1.72
C ILE A 72 -20.56 4.94 -2.88
N ILE A 73 -20.98 5.64 -3.93
CA ILE A 73 -20.13 5.94 -5.10
C ILE A 73 -18.90 6.75 -4.67
N LEU A 74 -19.12 7.82 -3.90
CA LEU A 74 -18.05 8.69 -3.42
C LEU A 74 -17.12 7.97 -2.45
N ALA A 75 -17.67 7.18 -1.53
CA ALA A 75 -16.88 6.43 -0.56
C ALA A 75 -16.03 5.33 -1.22
N LEU A 76 -16.53 4.66 -2.26
CA LEU A 76 -15.74 3.71 -3.06
C LEU A 76 -14.54 4.40 -3.73
N GLY A 77 -14.72 5.62 -4.26
CA GLY A 77 -13.62 6.38 -4.84
C GLY A 77 -12.62 6.87 -3.82
N LEU A 78 -13.09 7.43 -2.71
CA LEU A 78 -12.20 7.87 -1.63
C LEU A 78 -11.43 6.67 -1.02
N ASN A 79 -12.05 5.48 -0.98
CA ASN A 79 -11.39 4.27 -0.52
C ASN A 79 -10.21 3.83 -1.41
N ILE A 80 -10.19 4.19 -2.70
CA ILE A 80 -9.01 3.98 -3.56
C ILE A 80 -7.84 4.81 -3.03
N VAL A 81 -8.08 6.09 -2.75
CA VAL A 81 -7.05 7.05 -2.32
C VAL A 81 -6.61 6.77 -0.90
N VAL A 82 -7.57 6.76 0.06
CA VAL A 82 -7.28 6.63 1.50
C VAL A 82 -7.08 5.17 1.91
N GLY A 83 -7.95 4.28 1.46
CA GLY A 83 -7.99 2.91 1.91
C GLY A 83 -6.95 2.01 1.26
N MET A 84 -6.67 2.18 -0.03
CA MET A 84 -5.76 1.31 -0.78
C MET A 84 -4.39 1.92 -0.96
N ALA A 85 -4.31 3.19 -1.39
CA ALA A 85 -3.02 3.87 -1.59
C ALA A 85 -2.46 4.54 -0.32
N GLY A 86 -3.23 4.64 0.75
CA GLY A 86 -2.80 5.20 2.04
C GLY A 86 -2.61 6.72 2.05
N LEU A 87 -3.25 7.43 1.11
CA LEU A 87 -3.12 8.88 0.94
C LEU A 87 -4.31 9.60 1.57
N LEU A 88 -4.10 10.41 2.59
CA LEU A 88 -5.18 11.14 3.25
C LEU A 88 -5.64 12.31 2.37
N ASP A 89 -6.89 12.24 1.91
CA ASP A 89 -7.54 13.28 1.08
C ASP A 89 -8.77 13.84 1.81
N LEU A 90 -8.71 15.13 2.17
CA LEU A 90 -9.81 15.88 2.79
C LEU A 90 -10.53 16.81 1.79
N GLY A 91 -10.03 16.92 0.58
CA GLY A 91 -10.60 17.75 -0.47
C GLY A 91 -11.49 17.01 -1.48
N TYR A 92 -11.87 15.78 -1.18
CA TYR A 92 -12.54 14.88 -2.12
C TYR A 92 -13.84 15.44 -2.73
N VAL A 93 -14.57 16.28 -1.98
CA VAL A 93 -15.78 16.97 -2.47
C VAL A 93 -15.51 17.85 -3.69
N ALA A 94 -14.29 18.32 -3.91
CA ALA A 94 -13.93 19.09 -5.10
C ALA A 94 -14.18 18.30 -6.40
N PHE A 95 -13.84 17.02 -6.44
CA PHE A 95 -14.05 16.18 -7.63
C PHE A 95 -15.54 15.95 -7.90
N TYR A 96 -16.33 15.86 -6.83
CA TYR A 96 -17.78 15.81 -6.91
C TYR A 96 -18.37 17.11 -7.47
N ALA A 97 -17.88 18.26 -6.98
CA ALA A 97 -18.24 19.58 -7.51
C ALA A 97 -17.83 19.74 -8.98
N VAL A 98 -16.58 19.42 -9.33
CA VAL A 98 -16.07 19.49 -10.72
C VAL A 98 -16.96 18.69 -11.67
N GLY A 99 -17.34 17.45 -11.30
CA GLY A 99 -18.25 16.64 -12.11
C GLY A 99 -19.63 17.26 -12.29
N ALA A 100 -20.19 17.82 -11.21
CA ALA A 100 -21.49 18.50 -11.23
C ALA A 100 -21.47 19.77 -12.08
N TYR A 101 -20.47 20.64 -11.89
CA TYR A 101 -20.31 21.88 -12.68
C TYR A 101 -20.01 21.60 -14.15
N THR A 102 -19.21 20.59 -14.46
CA THR A 102 -18.98 20.15 -15.84
C THR A 102 -20.27 19.74 -16.50
N THR A 103 -21.08 18.93 -15.83
CA THR A 103 -22.39 18.50 -16.32
C THR A 103 -23.31 19.68 -16.55
N ALA A 104 -23.41 20.60 -15.60
CA ALA A 104 -24.21 21.78 -15.67
C ALA A 104 -23.82 22.64 -16.88
N LYS A 105 -22.54 22.95 -17.04
CA LYS A 105 -22.05 23.77 -18.17
C LYS A 105 -22.27 23.12 -19.53
N LEU A 106 -21.99 21.84 -19.67
CA LEU A 106 -22.15 21.13 -20.93
C LEU A 106 -23.64 21.07 -21.34
N THR A 107 -24.55 20.85 -20.39
CA THR A 107 -25.97 20.72 -20.69
C THR A 107 -26.67 22.04 -20.87
N THR A 108 -26.34 23.09 -20.12
CA THR A 108 -27.00 24.39 -20.18
C THR A 108 -26.39 25.32 -21.22
N THR A 109 -25.06 25.43 -21.28
CA THR A 109 -24.37 26.40 -22.16
C THR A 109 -24.06 25.82 -23.53
N PHE A 110 -23.58 24.56 -23.59
CA PHE A 110 -23.19 23.91 -24.84
C PHE A 110 -24.29 23.05 -25.46
N GLY A 111 -25.44 22.89 -24.77
CA GLY A 111 -26.60 22.19 -25.30
C GLY A 111 -26.46 20.67 -25.39
N TRP A 112 -25.40 20.07 -24.79
CA TRP A 112 -25.17 18.63 -24.82
C TRP A 112 -26.29 17.85 -24.12
N GLY A 113 -26.51 16.61 -24.56
CA GLY A 113 -27.33 15.68 -23.80
C GLY A 113 -26.66 15.25 -22.48
N ALA A 114 -27.48 14.90 -21.48
CA ALA A 114 -26.93 14.47 -20.18
C ALA A 114 -26.04 13.22 -20.31
N TRP A 115 -26.36 12.28 -21.18
CA TRP A 115 -25.52 11.10 -21.44
C TRP A 115 -24.17 11.45 -22.07
N GLN A 116 -24.12 12.44 -22.94
CA GLN A 116 -22.88 12.92 -23.56
C GLN A 116 -21.98 13.63 -22.55
N SER A 117 -22.59 14.28 -21.54
CA SER A 117 -21.81 14.97 -20.49
C SER A 117 -21.16 14.02 -19.48
N LEU A 118 -21.63 12.76 -19.31
CA LEU A 118 -21.08 11.80 -18.35
C LEU A 118 -19.59 11.51 -18.58
N PRO A 119 -19.14 11.04 -19.76
CA PRO A 119 -17.73 10.75 -19.97
C PRO A 119 -16.84 11.98 -19.79
N MET A 120 -17.32 13.17 -20.14
CA MET A 120 -16.59 14.41 -19.98
C MET A 120 -16.51 14.84 -18.52
N ALA A 121 -17.59 14.69 -17.73
CA ALA A 121 -17.59 14.96 -16.30
C ALA A 121 -16.59 14.06 -15.57
N VAL A 122 -16.56 12.77 -15.91
CA VAL A 122 -15.58 11.81 -15.36
C VAL A 122 -14.17 12.20 -15.80
N PHE A 123 -13.95 12.52 -17.07
CA PHE A 123 -12.63 12.87 -17.60
C PHE A 123 -12.07 14.17 -16.98
N ILE A 124 -12.89 15.23 -16.89
CA ILE A 124 -12.45 16.51 -16.30
C ILE A 124 -12.18 16.35 -14.80
N ALA A 125 -12.99 15.55 -14.09
CA ALA A 125 -12.70 15.22 -12.70
C ALA A 125 -11.38 14.43 -12.56
N MET A 126 -11.09 13.48 -13.45
CA MET A 126 -9.79 12.77 -13.47
C MET A 126 -8.63 13.74 -13.70
N VAL A 127 -8.77 14.67 -14.64
CA VAL A 127 -7.74 15.71 -14.89
C VAL A 127 -7.54 16.59 -13.65
N ALA A 128 -8.64 17.00 -12.99
CA ALA A 128 -8.55 17.74 -11.73
C ALA A 128 -7.82 16.92 -10.63
N GLY A 129 -8.07 15.61 -10.55
CA GLY A 129 -7.34 14.71 -9.65
C GLY A 129 -5.85 14.63 -9.94
N VAL A 130 -5.47 14.58 -11.21
CA VAL A 130 -4.06 14.63 -11.65
C VAL A 130 -3.43 15.98 -11.34
N LEU A 131 -4.12 17.09 -11.63
CA LEU A 131 -3.62 18.45 -11.37
C LEU A 131 -3.42 18.71 -9.87
N LEU A 132 -4.31 18.21 -9.02
CA LEU A 132 -4.14 18.26 -7.57
C LEU A 132 -3.00 17.34 -7.13
N GLY A 133 -3.01 16.08 -7.59
CA GLY A 133 -2.06 15.08 -7.15
C GLY A 133 -0.62 15.42 -7.50
N ALA A 134 -0.35 15.98 -8.68
CA ALA A 134 1.01 16.20 -9.17
C ALA A 134 1.89 17.07 -8.21
N PRO A 135 1.44 18.22 -7.71
CA PRO A 135 2.21 19.00 -6.73
C PRO A 135 2.12 18.42 -5.31
N THR A 136 0.96 17.89 -4.92
CA THR A 136 0.70 17.49 -3.52
C THR A 136 1.39 16.19 -3.13
N LEU A 137 1.62 15.26 -4.07
CA LEU A 137 2.29 13.99 -3.82
C LEU A 137 3.77 14.10 -3.41
N ARG A 138 4.36 15.30 -3.50
CA ARG A 138 5.69 15.60 -2.93
C ARG A 138 5.63 15.79 -1.41
N LEU A 139 4.44 16.04 -0.86
CA LEU A 139 4.19 16.21 0.56
C LEU A 139 3.85 14.85 1.18
N ARG A 140 4.26 14.64 2.43
CA ARG A 140 4.01 13.38 3.17
C ARG A 140 3.09 13.65 4.36
N GLY A 141 2.29 12.63 4.71
CA GLY A 141 1.46 12.64 5.92
C GLY A 141 0.41 13.74 5.95
N ASP A 142 0.32 14.45 7.06
CA ASP A 142 -0.73 15.43 7.35
C ASP A 142 -0.69 16.67 6.44
N TYR A 143 0.48 17.01 5.90
CA TYR A 143 0.61 18.12 4.94
C TYR A 143 -0.19 17.88 3.66
N LEU A 144 -0.24 16.64 3.19
CA LEU A 144 -1.08 16.27 2.05
C LEU A 144 -2.56 16.55 2.34
N ALA A 145 -3.04 16.16 3.53
CA ALA A 145 -4.42 16.37 3.94
C ALA A 145 -4.81 17.86 4.00
N ILE A 146 -3.91 18.72 4.52
CA ILE A 146 -4.15 20.17 4.60
C ILE A 146 -4.25 20.78 3.21
N VAL A 147 -3.37 20.38 2.28
CA VAL A 147 -3.37 20.93 0.92
C VAL A 147 -4.58 20.44 0.12
N THR A 148 -4.99 19.17 0.26
CA THR A 148 -6.22 18.69 -0.39
C THR A 148 -7.45 19.37 0.14
N LEU A 149 -7.53 19.65 1.46
CA LEU A 149 -8.59 20.46 2.05
C LEU A 149 -8.63 21.86 1.42
N GLY A 150 -7.49 22.53 1.35
CA GLY A 150 -7.36 23.84 0.70
C GLY A 150 -7.84 23.84 -0.73
N PHE A 151 -7.52 22.79 -1.50
CA PHE A 151 -8.00 22.63 -2.87
C PHE A 151 -9.53 22.50 -2.93
N GLY A 152 -10.14 21.73 -2.01
CA GLY A 152 -11.59 21.62 -1.91
C GLY A 152 -12.27 22.98 -1.76
N GLU A 153 -11.76 23.81 -0.86
CA GLU A 153 -12.27 25.17 -0.65
C GLU A 153 -11.95 26.11 -1.82
N ILE A 154 -10.79 25.98 -2.45
CA ILE A 154 -10.45 26.76 -3.64
C ILE A 154 -11.46 26.49 -4.76
N VAL A 155 -11.80 25.24 -5.06
CA VAL A 155 -12.80 24.89 -6.09
C VAL A 155 -14.16 25.50 -5.73
N ARG A 156 -14.59 25.46 -4.49
CA ARG A 156 -15.84 26.06 -4.02
C ARG A 156 -15.83 27.58 -4.17
N ILE A 157 -14.76 28.24 -3.73
CA ILE A 157 -14.61 29.71 -3.82
C ILE A 157 -14.52 30.18 -5.26
N VAL A 158 -13.82 29.44 -6.13
CA VAL A 158 -13.77 29.73 -7.57
C VAL A 158 -15.17 29.63 -8.18
N ALA A 159 -15.93 28.59 -7.86
CA ALA A 159 -17.32 28.47 -8.33
C ALA A 159 -18.20 29.62 -7.83
N GLN A 160 -17.99 30.06 -6.58
CA GLN A 160 -18.76 31.15 -5.97
C GLN A 160 -18.48 32.53 -6.56
N ASN A 161 -17.25 32.77 -7.05
CA ASN A 161 -16.82 34.09 -7.56
C ASN A 161 -16.75 34.15 -9.09
N THR A 162 -17.10 33.06 -9.80
CA THR A 162 -17.01 33.02 -11.25
C THR A 162 -18.41 33.10 -11.89
N ASP A 163 -18.72 34.22 -12.52
CA ASP A 163 -20.03 34.45 -13.16
C ASP A 163 -20.39 33.38 -14.19
N SER A 164 -19.41 32.90 -14.96
CA SER A 164 -19.63 31.84 -15.94
C SER A 164 -20.05 30.51 -15.29
N LEU A 165 -19.79 30.30 -14.02
CA LEU A 165 -20.21 29.15 -13.21
C LEU A 165 -21.48 29.43 -12.39
N GLY A 166 -22.13 30.59 -12.64
CA GLY A 166 -23.34 31.01 -11.94
C GLY A 166 -23.11 31.71 -10.62
N ALA A 167 -21.86 31.85 -10.19
CA ALA A 167 -21.48 32.47 -8.91
C ALA A 167 -22.33 31.93 -7.76
N SER A 168 -22.71 32.78 -6.77
CA SER A 168 -23.58 32.40 -5.65
C SER A 168 -25.02 32.03 -6.07
N ARG A 169 -25.49 32.43 -7.26
CA ARG A 169 -26.82 32.07 -7.77
C ARG A 169 -26.94 30.65 -8.23
N GLY A 170 -25.80 30.02 -8.57
CA GLY A 170 -25.76 28.67 -9.13
C GLY A 170 -26.22 28.57 -10.60
N ILE A 171 -26.34 27.35 -11.09
CA ILE A 171 -26.75 27.02 -12.46
C ILE A 171 -28.07 26.23 -12.38
N THR A 172 -29.11 26.73 -13.07
CA THR A 172 -30.41 26.08 -13.19
C THR A 172 -30.62 25.49 -14.57
N GLY A 173 -31.62 24.62 -14.73
CA GLY A 173 -32.00 24.07 -16.04
C GLY A 173 -31.06 23.00 -16.57
N ILE A 174 -30.36 22.31 -15.67
CA ILE A 174 -29.52 21.16 -16.01
C ILE A 174 -30.41 20.05 -16.58
N ARG A 175 -30.05 19.53 -17.75
CA ARG A 175 -30.86 18.54 -18.44
C ARG A 175 -30.83 17.18 -17.73
N HIS A 176 -32.03 16.59 -17.61
CA HIS A 176 -32.14 15.19 -17.20
C HIS A 176 -31.65 14.24 -18.30
N PRO A 177 -31.21 13.02 -17.98
CA PRO A 177 -30.86 11.99 -18.94
C PRO A 177 -32.07 11.69 -19.85
N GLN A 178 -31.79 11.48 -21.13
CA GLN A 178 -32.82 11.05 -22.10
C GLN A 178 -33.32 9.65 -21.74
N ALA A 179 -34.58 9.37 -22.10
CA ALA A 179 -35.19 8.07 -21.81
C ALA A 179 -34.39 6.90 -22.38
N ILE A 180 -34.24 5.86 -21.59
CA ILE A 180 -33.65 4.56 -21.99
C ILE A 180 -34.72 3.48 -21.79
N PHE A 181 -34.95 2.64 -22.79
CA PHE A 181 -35.97 1.57 -22.75
C PHE A 181 -37.35 2.02 -22.28
N GLY A 182 -37.77 3.23 -22.69
CA GLY A 182 -39.08 3.80 -22.32
C GLY A 182 -39.16 4.38 -20.91
N THR A 183 -38.08 4.33 -20.11
CA THR A 183 -38.04 4.92 -18.79
C THR A 183 -37.64 6.38 -18.85
N GLU A 184 -38.49 7.29 -18.44
CA GLU A 184 -38.22 8.72 -18.41
C GLU A 184 -37.49 9.12 -17.12
N PHE A 185 -36.35 9.83 -17.27
CA PHE A 185 -35.62 10.44 -16.17
C PHE A 185 -36.08 11.88 -15.96
N LYS A 186 -37.06 12.07 -15.10
CA LYS A 186 -37.55 13.41 -14.70
C LYS A 186 -37.40 13.55 -13.18
N PHE A 187 -38.51 13.77 -12.49
CA PHE A 187 -38.54 13.96 -11.04
C PHE A 187 -38.66 12.65 -10.26
N ALA A 188 -39.06 11.56 -10.89
CA ALA A 188 -39.18 10.25 -10.22
C ALA A 188 -37.85 9.76 -9.69
N PRO A 189 -37.75 9.35 -8.41
CA PRO A 189 -36.48 8.93 -7.84
C PRO A 189 -36.03 7.52 -8.26
N LEU A 190 -36.98 6.64 -8.57
CA LEU A 190 -36.71 5.24 -8.86
C LEU A 190 -35.77 5.01 -10.07
N PRO A 191 -35.94 5.67 -11.23
CA PRO A 191 -35.02 5.55 -12.35
C PRO A 191 -33.58 5.98 -12.00
N TYR A 192 -33.43 7.05 -11.21
CA TYR A 192 -32.13 7.53 -10.76
C TYR A 192 -31.49 6.60 -9.75
N TYR A 193 -32.30 5.95 -8.90
CA TYR A 193 -31.80 4.91 -8.00
C TYR A 193 -31.19 3.75 -8.80
N TYR A 194 -31.87 3.24 -9.82
CA TYR A 194 -31.32 2.17 -10.66
C TYR A 194 -30.09 2.61 -11.44
N LEU A 195 -30.04 3.87 -11.85
CA LEU A 195 -28.85 4.42 -12.49
C LEU A 195 -27.67 4.50 -11.52
N ALA A 196 -27.90 4.92 -10.27
CA ALA A 196 -26.89 4.92 -9.22
C ALA A 196 -26.45 3.48 -8.86
N LEU A 197 -27.41 2.54 -8.78
CA LEU A 197 -27.12 1.13 -8.55
C LEU A 197 -26.26 0.53 -9.67
N ALA A 198 -26.56 0.84 -10.93
CA ALA A 198 -25.76 0.42 -12.08
C ALA A 198 -24.34 1.01 -12.00
N ALA A 199 -24.19 2.29 -11.64
CA ALA A 199 -22.91 2.94 -11.44
C ALA A 199 -22.11 2.30 -10.30
N ILE A 200 -22.76 1.93 -9.18
CA ILE A 200 -22.14 1.21 -8.05
C ILE A 200 -21.67 -0.18 -8.51
N VAL A 201 -22.50 -0.94 -9.22
CA VAL A 201 -22.14 -2.29 -9.70
C VAL A 201 -20.97 -2.24 -10.67
N VAL A 202 -20.99 -1.30 -11.62
CA VAL A 202 -19.88 -1.09 -12.57
C VAL A 202 -18.60 -0.65 -11.81
N GLY A 203 -18.72 0.35 -10.94
CA GLY A 203 -17.61 0.83 -10.12
C GLY A 203 -17.02 -0.28 -9.24
N LEU A 204 -17.87 -1.09 -8.61
CA LEU A 204 -17.47 -2.25 -7.81
C LEU A 204 -16.74 -3.30 -8.65
N PHE A 205 -17.24 -3.62 -9.83
CA PHE A 205 -16.60 -4.56 -10.75
C PHE A 205 -15.20 -4.08 -11.16
N LEU A 206 -15.08 -2.81 -11.55
CA LEU A 206 -13.81 -2.20 -11.94
C LEU A 206 -12.83 -2.16 -10.75
N LEU A 207 -13.32 -1.78 -9.57
CA LEU A 207 -12.52 -1.70 -8.35
C LEU A 207 -11.99 -3.08 -7.92
N LEU A 208 -12.85 -4.12 -7.87
CA LEU A 208 -12.43 -5.49 -7.54
C LEU A 208 -11.41 -6.05 -8.51
N ARG A 209 -11.52 -5.66 -9.77
CA ARG A 209 -10.55 -6.05 -10.80
C ARG A 209 -9.20 -5.35 -10.59
N LEU A 210 -9.24 -4.06 -10.27
CA LEU A 210 -8.06 -3.25 -10.03
C LEU A 210 -7.30 -3.71 -8.78
N THR A 211 -8.00 -4.01 -7.69
CA THR A 211 -7.38 -4.48 -6.45
C THR A 211 -6.66 -5.82 -6.59
N ARG A 212 -7.11 -6.67 -7.51
CA ARG A 212 -6.48 -7.98 -7.80
C ARG A 212 -5.37 -7.91 -8.85
N SER A 213 -5.08 -6.73 -9.37
CA SER A 213 -4.08 -6.50 -10.41
C SER A 213 -2.76 -6.00 -9.83
N ARG A 214 -1.73 -5.90 -10.69
CA ARG A 214 -0.47 -5.22 -10.42
C ARG A 214 -0.67 -3.85 -9.75
N VAL A 215 -1.64 -3.05 -10.24
CA VAL A 215 -1.90 -1.70 -9.72
C VAL A 215 -2.33 -1.74 -8.25
N GLY A 216 -3.23 -2.66 -7.90
CA GLY A 216 -3.68 -2.84 -6.51
C GLY A 216 -2.54 -3.31 -5.59
N ARG A 217 -1.68 -4.22 -6.07
CA ARG A 217 -0.48 -4.65 -5.31
C ARG A 217 0.51 -3.49 -5.12
N SER A 218 0.74 -2.69 -6.17
CA SER A 218 1.60 -1.50 -6.06
C SER A 218 1.08 -0.51 -5.02
N TRP A 219 -0.24 -0.27 -4.99
CA TRP A 219 -0.84 0.59 -3.96
C TRP A 219 -0.70 -0.01 -2.55
N ALA A 220 -0.91 -1.31 -2.40
CA ALA A 220 -0.73 -1.98 -1.11
C ALA A 220 0.73 -1.90 -0.63
N ALA A 221 1.70 -2.11 -1.54
CA ALA A 221 3.12 -1.98 -1.24
C ALA A 221 3.51 -0.54 -0.85
N ILE A 222 3.05 0.46 -1.62
CA ILE A 222 3.29 1.89 -1.32
C ILE A 222 2.72 2.29 0.05
N ARG A 223 1.56 1.76 0.40
CA ARG A 223 0.91 2.05 1.68
C ARG A 223 1.70 1.47 2.86
N GLU A 224 2.34 0.31 2.70
CA GLU A 224 3.12 -0.34 3.76
C GLU A 224 4.53 0.28 3.89
N ASP A 225 5.26 0.38 2.79
CA ASP A 225 6.59 1.02 2.73
C ASP A 225 6.86 1.58 1.32
N GLU A 226 6.77 2.89 1.18
CA GLU A 226 6.98 3.58 -0.10
C GLU A 226 8.39 3.43 -0.64
N ASP A 227 9.40 3.54 0.25
CA ASP A 227 10.81 3.46 -0.14
C ASP A 227 11.17 2.04 -0.60
N ALA A 228 10.65 1.02 0.13
CA ALA A 228 10.81 -0.38 -0.27
C ALA A 228 10.12 -0.68 -1.60
N ALA A 229 8.91 -0.15 -1.82
CA ALA A 229 8.19 -0.31 -3.08
C ALA A 229 8.96 0.32 -4.25
N GLU A 230 9.53 1.52 -4.07
CA GLU A 230 10.32 2.19 -5.10
C GLU A 230 11.60 1.43 -5.43
N ALA A 231 12.29 0.89 -4.42
CA ALA A 231 13.48 0.04 -4.58
C ALA A 231 13.19 -1.30 -5.29
N MET A 232 11.92 -1.76 -5.28
CA MET A 232 11.47 -2.94 -6.04
C MET A 232 10.96 -2.58 -7.45
N GLY A 233 11.23 -1.36 -7.94
CA GLY A 233 10.88 -0.95 -9.30
C GLY A 233 9.45 -0.42 -9.46
N VAL A 234 8.70 -0.19 -8.37
CA VAL A 234 7.37 0.42 -8.44
C VAL A 234 7.50 1.92 -8.68
N PRO A 235 6.91 2.50 -9.75
CA PRO A 235 6.91 3.94 -10.00
C PRO A 235 5.92 4.64 -9.06
N THR A 236 6.30 4.83 -7.78
CA THR A 236 5.42 5.24 -6.68
C THR A 236 4.65 6.52 -6.96
N PHE A 237 5.32 7.54 -7.52
CA PHE A 237 4.67 8.79 -7.90
C PHE A 237 3.53 8.59 -8.91
N ASN A 238 3.78 7.83 -9.98
CA ASN A 238 2.76 7.58 -11.01
C ASN A 238 1.60 6.75 -10.47
N MET A 239 1.88 5.74 -9.61
CA MET A 239 0.84 4.91 -9.01
C MET A 239 -0.05 5.71 -8.05
N LYS A 240 0.51 6.60 -7.26
CA LYS A 240 -0.25 7.54 -6.42
C LYS A 240 -1.11 8.48 -7.27
N LEU A 241 -0.56 9.01 -8.36
CA LEU A 241 -1.29 9.90 -9.29
C LEU A 241 -2.50 9.18 -9.91
N TRP A 242 -2.34 7.90 -10.28
CA TRP A 242 -3.44 7.08 -10.74
C TRP A 242 -4.50 6.84 -9.66
N ALA A 243 -4.11 6.70 -8.38
CA ALA A 243 -5.06 6.60 -7.28
C ALA A 243 -5.94 7.85 -7.17
N PHE A 244 -5.34 9.05 -7.25
CA PHE A 244 -6.10 10.31 -7.30
C PHE A 244 -7.01 10.41 -8.52
N ALA A 245 -6.50 10.08 -9.72
CA ALA A 245 -7.29 10.12 -10.95
C ALA A 245 -8.50 9.19 -10.89
N MET A 246 -8.32 7.96 -10.41
CA MET A 246 -9.41 6.98 -10.30
C MET A 246 -10.42 7.36 -9.20
N GLY A 247 -9.93 7.87 -8.06
CA GLY A 247 -10.78 8.43 -7.01
C GLY A 247 -11.60 9.61 -7.54
N ALA A 248 -10.97 10.54 -8.24
CA ALA A 248 -11.65 11.70 -8.85
C ALA A 248 -12.68 11.31 -9.92
N ALA A 249 -12.43 10.22 -10.68
CA ALA A 249 -13.37 9.69 -11.66
C ALA A 249 -14.72 9.32 -11.03
N THR A 250 -14.70 8.68 -9.86
CA THR A 250 -15.93 8.33 -9.12
C THR A 250 -16.58 9.57 -8.53
N GLY A 251 -15.80 10.57 -8.10
CA GLY A 251 -16.31 11.90 -7.73
C GLY A 251 -17.05 12.57 -8.88
N GLY A 252 -16.43 12.58 -10.07
CA GLY A 252 -17.05 13.13 -11.30
C GLY A 252 -18.36 12.43 -11.68
N MET A 253 -18.40 11.10 -11.57
CA MET A 253 -19.61 10.30 -11.82
C MET A 253 -20.72 10.61 -10.81
N GLY A 254 -20.37 10.71 -9.51
CA GLY A 254 -21.32 11.12 -8.47
C GLY A 254 -21.87 12.51 -8.73
N GLY A 255 -21.02 13.48 -9.13
CA GLY A 255 -21.39 14.84 -9.49
C GLY A 255 -22.35 14.92 -10.67
N TRP A 256 -22.09 14.14 -11.71
CA TRP A 256 -22.98 14.01 -12.85
C TRP A 256 -24.37 13.48 -12.45
N LEU A 257 -24.41 12.40 -11.64
CA LEU A 257 -25.68 11.83 -11.16
C LEU A 257 -26.49 12.84 -10.35
N TYR A 258 -25.84 13.55 -9.42
CA TYR A 258 -26.50 14.55 -8.59
C TYR A 258 -27.03 15.71 -9.40
N ALA A 259 -26.19 16.34 -10.22
CA ALA A 259 -26.57 17.50 -11.03
C ALA A 259 -27.71 17.16 -11.99
N SER A 260 -27.66 16.00 -12.65
CA SER A 260 -28.69 15.53 -13.58
C SER A 260 -30.01 15.23 -12.89
N LYS A 261 -30.03 14.82 -11.61
CA LYS A 261 -31.26 14.55 -10.85
C LYS A 261 -31.88 15.83 -10.31
N VAL A 262 -31.06 16.71 -9.70
CA VAL A 262 -31.55 17.89 -9.01
C VAL A 262 -31.92 19.00 -9.97
N GLY A 263 -31.26 19.07 -11.14
CA GLY A 263 -31.51 20.10 -12.16
C GLY A 263 -30.99 21.50 -11.79
N PHE A 264 -30.38 21.64 -10.61
CA PHE A 264 -29.83 22.87 -10.07
C PHE A 264 -28.58 22.56 -9.22
N ILE A 265 -27.56 23.38 -9.35
CA ILE A 265 -26.36 23.33 -8.46
C ILE A 265 -25.94 24.73 -8.09
N ASN A 266 -25.42 24.86 -6.86
CA ASN A 266 -24.75 26.06 -6.37
C ASN A 266 -23.51 25.65 -5.56
N PRO A 267 -22.58 26.59 -5.23
CA PRO A 267 -21.38 26.28 -4.44
C PRO A 267 -21.67 25.70 -3.05
N ASP A 268 -22.81 26.05 -2.44
CA ASP A 268 -23.18 25.60 -1.10
C ASP A 268 -23.64 24.12 -1.06
N ASN A 269 -23.85 23.49 -2.22
CA ASN A 269 -24.08 22.05 -2.30
C ASN A 269 -22.82 21.23 -2.06
N PHE A 270 -21.63 21.85 -2.06
CA PHE A 270 -20.33 21.21 -1.97
C PHE A 270 -19.47 21.72 -0.79
N PRO A 271 -20.00 21.77 0.44
CA PRO A 271 -19.23 22.25 1.60
C PRO A 271 -18.15 21.22 1.97
N PHE A 272 -17.08 21.70 2.58
CA PHE A 272 -16.00 20.84 3.14
C PHE A 272 -16.54 19.72 4.04
N PHE A 273 -17.56 20.01 4.83
CA PHE A 273 -18.19 19.02 5.71
C PHE A 273 -18.65 17.76 4.98
N PHE A 274 -18.96 17.86 3.70
CA PHE A 274 -19.31 16.70 2.86
C PHE A 274 -18.14 15.74 2.67
N SER A 275 -16.90 16.25 2.50
CA SER A 275 -15.69 15.43 2.48
C SER A 275 -15.51 14.67 3.80
N VAL A 276 -15.77 15.34 4.93
CA VAL A 276 -15.67 14.73 6.26
C VAL A 276 -16.69 13.59 6.42
N ILE A 277 -17.92 13.77 5.95
CA ILE A 277 -18.96 12.72 5.97
C ILE A 277 -18.51 11.50 5.15
N ILE A 278 -17.99 11.71 3.94
CA ILE A 278 -17.54 10.61 3.07
C ILE A 278 -16.32 9.90 3.68
N LEU A 279 -15.38 10.66 4.26
CA LEU A 279 -14.24 10.07 4.98
C LEU A 279 -14.72 9.26 6.19
N ALA A 280 -15.66 9.80 6.97
CA ALA A 280 -16.26 9.08 8.09
C ALA A 280 -16.94 7.79 7.64
N ALA A 281 -17.57 7.77 6.45
CA ALA A 281 -18.16 6.57 5.86
C ALA A 281 -17.10 5.49 5.56
N VAL A 282 -15.96 5.89 5.01
CA VAL A 282 -14.84 4.99 4.70
C VAL A 282 -14.22 4.44 5.98
N VAL A 283 -14.00 5.30 6.99
CA VAL A 283 -13.42 4.92 8.27
C VAL A 283 -14.38 4.02 9.07
N LEU A 284 -15.65 4.40 9.17
CA LEU A 284 -16.72 3.63 9.81
C LEU A 284 -16.84 2.23 9.19
N GLY A 285 -16.83 2.17 7.86
CA GLY A 285 -16.94 0.93 7.12
C GLY A 285 -15.73 0.01 7.32
N GLY A 286 -14.55 0.59 7.37
CA GLY A 286 -13.24 -0.06 7.43
C GLY A 286 -12.40 0.25 6.20
N MET A 287 -11.40 1.10 6.35
CA MET A 287 -10.49 1.52 5.28
C MET A 287 -9.86 0.33 4.55
N GLY A 288 -9.86 0.35 3.22
CA GLY A 288 -9.34 -0.72 2.38
C GLY A 288 -10.29 -1.92 2.19
N SER A 289 -11.44 -1.96 2.89
CA SER A 289 -12.45 -3.00 2.76
C SER A 289 -13.60 -2.53 1.88
N VAL A 290 -13.72 -3.07 0.68
CA VAL A 290 -14.81 -2.68 -0.24
C VAL A 290 -16.20 -2.95 0.36
N PRO A 291 -16.51 -4.16 0.90
CA PRO A 291 -17.82 -4.38 1.53
C PRO A 291 -18.02 -3.54 2.80
N GLY A 292 -16.93 -3.27 3.54
CA GLY A 292 -16.97 -2.40 4.70
C GLY A 292 -17.38 -0.98 4.33
N VAL A 293 -16.73 -0.41 3.33
CA VAL A 293 -17.01 0.96 2.87
C VAL A 293 -18.45 1.12 2.35
N ILE A 294 -18.98 0.12 1.64
CA ILE A 294 -20.40 0.11 1.23
C ILE A 294 -21.32 0.13 2.45
N ALA A 295 -21.04 -0.72 3.45
CA ALA A 295 -21.83 -0.77 4.68
C ALA A 295 -21.74 0.52 5.50
N GLY A 296 -20.55 1.14 5.57
CA GLY A 296 -20.32 2.42 6.25
C GLY A 296 -21.04 3.58 5.55
N ALA A 297 -20.96 3.66 4.22
CA ALA A 297 -21.64 4.68 3.44
C ALA A 297 -23.18 4.51 3.50
N PHE A 298 -23.65 3.25 3.45
CA PHE A 298 -25.07 2.96 3.67
C PHE A 298 -25.51 3.41 5.06
N ALA A 299 -24.76 3.06 6.11
CA ALA A 299 -25.12 3.43 7.48
C ALA A 299 -25.17 4.95 7.66
N ILE A 300 -24.16 5.67 7.16
CA ILE A 300 -24.11 7.15 7.26
C ILE A 300 -25.22 7.83 6.45
N GLY A 301 -25.57 7.28 5.29
CA GLY A 301 -26.66 7.85 4.48
C GLY A 301 -28.04 7.47 4.97
N PHE A 302 -28.24 6.24 5.49
CA PHE A 302 -29.55 5.71 5.83
C PHE A 302 -29.98 6.01 7.26
N ILE A 303 -29.08 5.83 8.25
CA ILE A 303 -29.47 5.92 9.68
C ILE A 303 -30.00 7.30 10.06
N PRO A 304 -29.39 8.44 9.68
CA PRO A 304 -29.94 9.76 10.01
C PRO A 304 -31.32 10.02 9.41
N GLU A 305 -31.59 9.51 8.21
CA GLU A 305 -32.89 9.64 7.55
C GLU A 305 -33.93 8.69 8.17
N TYR A 306 -33.51 7.50 8.62
CA TYR A 306 -34.39 6.60 9.37
C TYR A 306 -34.78 7.19 10.74
N LEU A 307 -33.84 7.85 11.42
CA LEU A 307 -34.15 8.55 12.68
C LEU A 307 -35.04 9.81 12.49
N ARG A 308 -35.11 10.32 11.26
CA ARG A 308 -36.03 11.42 10.89
C ARG A 308 -37.47 10.95 10.75
N ASP A 309 -37.71 9.67 10.44
CA ASP A 309 -39.04 9.12 10.30
C ASP A 309 -39.79 9.15 11.64
N ALA A 310 -40.99 9.73 11.64
CA ALA A 310 -41.79 9.93 12.85
C ALA A 310 -42.12 8.61 13.58
N ALA A 311 -42.22 7.50 12.86
CA ALA A 311 -42.48 6.18 13.46
C ALA A 311 -41.26 5.65 14.23
N ALA A 312 -40.06 5.74 13.66
CA ALA A 312 -38.81 5.34 14.29
C ALA A 312 -38.43 6.31 15.44
N GLY A 313 -38.66 7.61 15.24
CA GLY A 313 -38.46 8.63 16.27
C GLY A 313 -39.31 8.41 17.51
N LYS A 314 -40.56 7.96 17.37
CA LYS A 314 -41.44 7.61 18.50
C LYS A 314 -40.86 6.45 19.34
N THR A 315 -40.46 5.35 18.68
CA THR A 315 -39.93 4.17 19.38
C THR A 315 -38.66 4.51 20.18
N ILE A 316 -37.76 5.31 19.61
CA ILE A 316 -36.53 5.73 20.27
C ILE A 316 -36.83 6.69 21.42
N ARG A 317 -37.76 7.63 21.23
CA ARG A 317 -38.24 8.53 22.27
C ARG A 317 -38.83 7.75 23.45
N ASP A 318 -39.66 6.76 23.19
CA ASP A 318 -40.29 5.94 24.25
C ASP A 318 -39.21 5.17 25.05
N VAL A 319 -38.21 4.63 24.39
CA VAL A 319 -37.05 3.99 25.04
C VAL A 319 -36.22 5.01 25.85
N LEU A 320 -35.95 6.21 25.30
CA LEU A 320 -35.20 7.25 25.99
C LEU A 320 -35.99 7.79 27.20
N ASN A 321 -37.28 8.05 27.07
CA ASN A 321 -38.15 8.45 28.15
C ASN A 321 -38.17 7.41 29.28
N PHE A 322 -38.21 6.13 28.92
CA PHE A 322 -38.13 5.03 29.89
C PHE A 322 -36.75 5.01 30.62
N VAL A 323 -35.67 5.27 29.92
CA VAL A 323 -34.30 5.23 30.50
C VAL A 323 -33.98 6.50 31.30
N THR A 324 -34.43 7.67 30.85
CA THR A 324 -34.09 8.95 31.48
C THR A 324 -35.12 9.42 32.52
N GLY A 325 -36.31 8.82 32.53
CA GLY A 325 -37.42 9.22 33.43
C GLY A 325 -37.93 10.66 33.11
N GLY A 326 -37.56 11.23 31.95
CA GLY A 326 -37.90 12.56 31.51
C GLY A 326 -38.70 12.58 30.20
N ASP A 327 -39.36 13.71 29.94
CA ASP A 327 -40.09 13.92 28.69
C ASP A 327 -39.14 14.49 27.64
N VAL A 328 -38.56 13.60 26.83
CA VAL A 328 -37.63 14.00 25.75
C VAL A 328 -38.46 14.53 24.59
N HIS A 329 -38.46 15.86 24.41
CA HIS A 329 -39.05 16.54 23.26
C HIS A 329 -38.20 16.22 22.01
N ASP A 330 -38.81 16.04 20.92
CA ASP A 330 -38.38 15.79 19.52
C ASP A 330 -36.91 15.35 19.27
N ILE A 331 -36.69 14.02 19.21
CA ILE A 331 -35.40 13.36 18.93
C ILE A 331 -34.85 13.75 17.54
N THR A 332 -35.70 14.20 16.64
CA THR A 332 -35.37 14.55 15.28
C THR A 332 -34.31 15.67 15.21
N GLU A 333 -34.30 16.58 16.18
CA GLU A 333 -33.30 17.65 16.28
C GLU A 333 -31.92 17.10 16.69
N TYR A 334 -31.88 16.07 17.52
CA TYR A 334 -30.64 15.48 18.05
C TYR A 334 -30.07 14.37 17.18
N ARG A 335 -30.68 14.04 16.02
CA ARG A 335 -30.25 12.93 15.15
C ARG A 335 -28.78 12.98 14.77
N VAL A 336 -28.25 14.17 14.44
CA VAL A 336 -26.85 14.37 14.06
C VAL A 336 -25.93 14.16 15.26
N LEU A 337 -26.35 14.65 16.44
CA LEU A 337 -25.62 14.45 17.70
C LEU A 337 -25.57 12.98 18.08
N LEU A 338 -26.72 12.28 18.06
CA LEU A 338 -26.81 10.86 18.37
C LEU A 338 -25.98 10.01 17.41
N PHE A 339 -26.03 10.34 16.14
CA PHE A 339 -25.24 9.67 15.11
C PHE A 339 -23.74 9.93 15.31
N GLY A 340 -23.32 11.19 15.55
CA GLY A 340 -21.93 11.54 15.85
C GLY A 340 -21.41 10.83 17.11
N PHE A 341 -22.25 10.77 18.15
CA PHE A 341 -21.93 10.03 19.38
C PHE A 341 -21.75 8.53 19.12
N ALA A 342 -22.66 7.91 18.34
CA ALA A 342 -22.56 6.50 17.97
C ALA A 342 -21.27 6.23 17.17
N LEU A 343 -20.88 7.14 16.27
CA LEU A 343 -19.61 7.09 15.55
C LEU A 343 -18.40 7.10 16.49
N VAL A 344 -18.37 8.04 17.45
CA VAL A 344 -17.28 8.15 18.43
C VAL A 344 -17.19 6.87 19.27
N VAL A 345 -18.32 6.39 19.77
CA VAL A 345 -18.39 5.13 20.53
C VAL A 345 -17.87 3.97 19.69
N MET A 346 -18.31 3.85 18.44
CA MET A 346 -17.84 2.79 17.55
C MET A 346 -16.33 2.88 17.29
N MET A 347 -15.78 4.08 17.05
CA MET A 347 -14.34 4.27 16.84
C MET A 347 -13.51 3.92 18.09
N ILE A 348 -14.05 4.15 19.30
CA ILE A 348 -13.38 3.76 20.55
C ILE A 348 -13.34 2.23 20.70
N PHE A 349 -14.45 1.54 20.40
CA PHE A 349 -14.59 0.10 20.61
C PHE A 349 -14.18 -0.76 19.44
N ARG A 350 -14.35 -0.25 18.20
CA ARG A 350 -14.00 -0.93 16.94
C ARG A 350 -13.25 0.01 15.97
N PRO A 351 -12.01 0.39 16.29
CA PRO A 351 -11.22 1.26 15.42
C PRO A 351 -10.91 0.62 14.05
N GLN A 352 -11.17 -0.68 13.91
CA GLN A 352 -11.01 -1.42 12.65
C GLN A 352 -12.17 -1.18 11.66
N GLY A 353 -13.27 -0.57 12.09
CA GLY A 353 -14.49 -0.39 11.31
C GLY A 353 -15.48 -1.55 11.40
N LEU A 354 -16.60 -1.44 10.66
CA LEU A 354 -17.67 -2.47 10.65
C LEU A 354 -17.16 -3.80 10.07
N ILE A 355 -16.51 -3.76 8.90
CA ILE A 355 -15.95 -4.92 8.20
C ILE A 355 -14.51 -4.58 7.82
N PRO A 356 -13.53 -4.87 8.70
CA PRO A 356 -12.15 -4.49 8.45
C PRO A 356 -11.54 -5.26 7.27
N SER A 357 -10.60 -4.61 6.55
CA SER A 357 -9.69 -5.33 5.67
C SER A 357 -8.71 -6.17 6.50
N ARG A 358 -8.20 -7.27 5.93
CA ARG A 358 -7.21 -8.12 6.61
C ARG A 358 -5.98 -7.31 7.03
N GLN A 359 -5.51 -6.43 6.17
CA GLN A 359 -4.38 -5.53 6.43
C GLN A 359 -4.64 -4.61 7.63
N ARG A 360 -5.78 -3.89 7.65
CA ARG A 360 -6.12 -2.96 8.74
C ARG A 360 -6.32 -3.66 10.09
N ALA A 361 -6.92 -4.85 10.08
CA ALA A 361 -7.07 -5.64 11.29
C ALA A 361 -5.71 -6.03 11.89
N ALA A 362 -4.76 -6.30 11.02
CA ALA A 362 -3.40 -6.66 11.35
C ALA A 362 -2.59 -5.48 11.91
N GLU A 363 -2.58 -4.33 11.22
CA GLU A 363 -1.92 -3.09 11.66
C GLU A 363 -2.34 -2.65 13.08
N LEU A 364 -3.65 -2.76 13.37
CA LEU A 364 -4.18 -2.37 14.69
C LEU A 364 -3.92 -3.42 15.79
N ALA A 365 -3.67 -4.67 15.43
CA ALA A 365 -3.24 -5.70 16.38
C ALA A 365 -1.81 -5.41 16.87
N GLU A 366 -0.88 -5.11 15.95
CA GLU A 366 0.50 -4.72 16.25
C GLU A 366 0.58 -3.46 17.11
N ALA A 367 -0.12 -2.39 16.72
CA ALA A 367 -0.18 -1.16 17.51
C ALA A 367 -0.80 -1.36 18.92
N GLY A 368 -1.51 -2.46 19.14
CA GLY A 368 -2.05 -2.87 20.43
C GLY A 368 -1.03 -3.62 21.29
N GLU A 369 -0.20 -4.45 20.67
CA GLU A 369 0.87 -5.21 21.34
C GLU A 369 2.03 -4.30 21.75
N ASP A 370 2.50 -3.40 20.89
CA ASP A 370 3.53 -2.41 21.22
C ASP A 370 3.12 -1.51 22.41
N ARG A 371 1.85 -1.15 22.49
CA ARG A 371 1.32 -0.40 23.66
C ARG A 371 1.22 -1.25 24.92
N GLY A 372 1.08 -2.57 24.77
CA GLY A 372 1.10 -3.54 25.87
C GLY A 372 2.51 -3.70 26.45
N LEU A 373 3.53 -3.76 25.60
CA LEU A 373 4.93 -3.87 25.97
C LEU A 373 5.47 -2.58 26.63
N ALA A 374 5.04 -1.40 26.16
CA ALA A 374 5.41 -0.11 26.76
C ALA A 374 4.78 0.14 28.14
N ALA A 375 3.79 -0.66 28.57
CA ALA A 375 3.11 -0.53 29.86
C ALA A 375 3.61 -1.52 30.92
N THR A 376 4.55 -2.41 30.58
CA THR A 376 5.19 -3.30 31.54
C THR A 376 6.51 -2.66 32.03
N PRO A 377 6.66 -2.38 33.33
CA PRO A 377 7.96 -1.94 33.83
C PRO A 377 8.97 -3.06 33.60
N THR A 378 10.12 -2.71 33.07
CA THR A 378 11.27 -3.58 32.86
C THR A 378 11.65 -4.22 34.20
N THR A 379 11.12 -5.38 34.49
CA THR A 379 11.72 -6.29 35.47
C THR A 379 12.82 -7.04 34.75
N THR A 380 14.05 -6.78 35.18
CA THR A 380 15.23 -7.56 34.88
C THR A 380 14.90 -9.03 35.02
N HIS A 381 14.85 -9.76 33.91
CA HIS A 381 14.86 -11.21 33.94
C HIS A 381 16.31 -11.66 34.18
N GLU A 382 16.58 -12.05 35.42
CA GLU A 382 17.63 -13.01 35.74
C GLU A 382 17.36 -14.30 34.95
N ALA A 383 18.40 -14.79 34.31
CA ALA A 383 18.42 -16.03 33.58
C ALA A 383 18.02 -17.19 34.51
N ALA A 384 16.89 -17.82 34.24
CA ALA A 384 16.60 -19.15 34.75
C ALA A 384 17.01 -20.15 33.67
N GLU A 385 18.05 -20.89 33.96
CA GLU A 385 18.41 -22.13 33.27
C GLU A 385 17.29 -23.14 33.43
N ASP A 386 16.59 -23.48 32.32
CA ASP A 386 15.83 -24.70 32.25
C ASP A 386 16.45 -25.63 31.22
N ALA A 387 17.09 -26.69 31.75
CA ALA A 387 17.64 -27.77 30.98
C ALA A 387 16.53 -28.65 30.37
N PRO A 388 16.67 -29.09 29.10
CA PRO A 388 15.70 -30.01 28.49
C PRO A 388 15.94 -31.43 28.98
N ALA A 389 14.83 -32.14 29.27
CA ALA A 389 14.81 -33.56 29.60
C ALA A 389 15.28 -34.42 28.41
N PRO A 390 15.97 -35.55 28.68
CA PRO A 390 16.55 -36.41 27.65
C PRO A 390 15.53 -37.38 27.08
N GLY A 391 15.44 -37.47 25.75
CA GLY A 391 14.85 -38.65 25.11
C GLY A 391 13.98 -38.44 23.92
N GLN A 392 14.57 -38.17 22.75
CA GLN A 392 14.17 -38.79 21.49
C GLN A 392 15.31 -38.68 20.49
N PRO A 393 15.72 -39.76 19.79
CA PRO A 393 16.85 -39.72 18.88
C PRO A 393 16.45 -39.06 17.56
N ALA A 394 17.29 -38.11 17.08
CA ALA A 394 17.23 -37.53 15.76
C ALA A 394 17.48 -38.60 14.68
N PRO A 395 16.80 -38.52 13.52
CA PRO A 395 17.07 -39.41 12.41
C PRO A 395 18.47 -39.13 11.83
N THR A 396 19.22 -40.21 11.66
CA THR A 396 20.59 -40.28 11.19
C THR A 396 20.73 -39.75 9.73
N SER A 397 21.80 -39.02 9.49
CA SER A 397 22.22 -38.39 8.23
C SER A 397 22.49 -39.33 7.04
N ALA A 398 22.12 -40.60 7.14
CA ALA A 398 22.35 -41.62 6.11
C ALA A 398 21.22 -41.78 5.10
N ALA A 399 20.05 -41.15 5.31
CA ALA A 399 18.90 -41.27 4.41
C ALA A 399 18.77 -40.16 3.35
N LEU A 400 19.60 -39.11 3.43
CA LEU A 400 19.58 -37.99 2.46
C LEU A 400 20.71 -38.06 1.40
N ALA A 401 21.58 -39.09 1.47
CA ALA A 401 22.68 -39.26 0.53
C ALA A 401 22.37 -40.22 -0.65
N ALA A 402 21.17 -40.80 -0.72
CA ALA A 402 20.84 -41.85 -1.72
C ALA A 402 19.98 -41.40 -2.90
N GLU A 403 19.61 -40.12 -3.04
CA GLU A 403 18.79 -39.62 -4.17
C GLU A 403 19.49 -38.54 -5.04
N ALA A 404 20.81 -38.39 -4.95
CA ALA A 404 21.56 -37.43 -5.76
C ALA A 404 22.54 -38.07 -6.76
N ASP A 405 22.17 -39.22 -7.33
CA ASP A 405 22.95 -39.82 -8.44
C ASP A 405 22.03 -39.92 -9.67
N GLY A 406 22.23 -39.05 -10.67
CA GLY A 406 21.59 -39.19 -11.97
C GLY A 406 21.21 -37.94 -12.72
N ALA A 407 22.04 -36.91 -12.78
CA ALA A 407 21.95 -35.89 -13.80
C ALA A 407 23.37 -35.45 -14.24
N SER A 408 23.83 -36.00 -15.33
CA SER A 408 25.06 -35.59 -16.01
C SER A 408 24.95 -34.13 -16.46
N VAL A 409 25.67 -33.24 -15.82
CA VAL A 409 25.87 -31.85 -16.30
C VAL A 409 26.96 -31.93 -17.38
N THR A 410 26.59 -31.64 -18.61
CA THR A 410 27.52 -31.42 -19.70
C THR A 410 28.27 -30.11 -19.42
N GLU A 411 29.53 -30.21 -19.07
CA GLU A 411 30.46 -29.08 -19.00
C GLU A 411 30.67 -28.51 -20.41
N LEU A 412 30.21 -27.28 -20.61
CA LEU A 412 30.66 -26.47 -21.75
C LEU A 412 31.94 -25.74 -21.35
N PRO A 413 33.00 -25.74 -22.17
CA PRO A 413 34.21 -25.01 -21.86
C PRO A 413 33.93 -23.49 -21.98
N VAL A 414 34.00 -22.79 -20.85
CA VAL A 414 33.97 -21.33 -20.82
C VAL A 414 35.39 -20.85 -21.12
N GLU A 415 35.61 -20.34 -22.35
CA GLU A 415 36.71 -19.46 -22.62
C GLU A 415 36.59 -18.22 -21.75
N VAL A 416 37.65 -17.90 -21.00
CA VAL A 416 37.74 -16.70 -20.15
C VAL A 416 37.97 -15.51 -21.08
N GLU A 417 36.91 -14.97 -21.69
CA GLU A 417 36.88 -13.63 -22.23
C GLU A 417 37.01 -12.64 -21.06
N ALA A 418 37.65 -11.47 -21.32
CA ALA A 418 37.82 -10.42 -20.31
C ALA A 418 36.50 -10.13 -19.61
N ALA A 419 36.46 -10.34 -18.29
CA ALA A 419 35.21 -10.35 -17.52
C ALA A 419 34.46 -9.04 -17.71
N GLU A 420 33.25 -9.11 -18.29
CA GLU A 420 32.40 -7.96 -18.57
C GLU A 420 32.07 -7.22 -17.28
N THR A 421 32.37 -5.91 -17.22
CA THR A 421 32.06 -5.06 -16.08
C THR A 421 30.54 -4.79 -15.99
N VAL A 422 29.94 -5.08 -14.82
CA VAL A 422 28.51 -4.91 -14.60
C VAL A 422 28.20 -3.69 -13.75
N LEU A 423 29.04 -3.38 -12.76
CA LEU A 423 28.93 -2.19 -11.92
C LEU A 423 30.29 -1.48 -11.87
N GLU A 424 30.27 -0.19 -12.12
CA GLU A 424 31.46 0.66 -12.05
C GLU A 424 31.13 1.96 -11.30
N LEU A 425 31.97 2.29 -10.35
CA LEU A 425 31.94 3.52 -9.57
C LEU A 425 33.17 4.32 -9.96
N GLU A 426 32.98 5.51 -10.51
CA GLU A 426 34.03 6.39 -10.95
C GLU A 426 34.14 7.61 -10.03
N LYS A 427 35.15 7.65 -9.17
CA LYS A 427 35.49 8.77 -8.28
C LYS A 427 34.29 9.33 -7.52
N VAL A 428 33.46 8.43 -6.96
CA VAL A 428 32.24 8.80 -6.26
C VAL A 428 32.56 9.51 -4.96
N THR A 429 32.10 10.77 -4.86
CA THR A 429 32.24 11.60 -3.66
C THR A 429 30.84 11.98 -3.16
N MET A 430 30.63 11.91 -1.85
CA MET A 430 29.38 12.31 -1.21
C MET A 430 29.62 13.14 0.04
N GLU A 431 29.03 14.32 0.08
CA GLU A 431 29.15 15.29 1.19
C GLU A 431 27.78 15.59 1.79
N PHE A 432 27.70 15.65 3.11
CA PHE A 432 26.51 16.05 3.86
C PHE A 432 26.86 17.23 4.79
N GLY A 433 26.38 18.43 4.47
CA GLY A 433 26.54 19.58 5.36
C GLY A 433 27.99 19.85 5.82
N GLY A 434 28.99 19.59 4.94
CA GLY A 434 30.40 19.75 5.22
C GLY A 434 31.12 18.48 5.73
N VAL A 435 30.40 17.38 5.93
CA VAL A 435 31.00 16.07 6.26
C VAL A 435 31.14 15.25 4.99
N VAL A 436 32.37 14.86 4.64
CA VAL A 436 32.65 13.98 3.50
C VAL A 436 32.42 12.54 3.93
N ALA A 437 31.32 11.94 3.44
CA ALA A 437 30.97 10.54 3.75
C ALA A 437 31.58 9.53 2.77
N LEU A 438 31.87 9.96 1.52
CA LEU A 438 32.64 9.23 0.52
C LEU A 438 33.59 10.20 -0.17
N ASN A 439 34.82 9.76 -0.39
CA ASN A 439 35.89 10.57 -0.97
C ASN A 439 36.59 9.79 -2.09
N ASP A 440 36.35 10.16 -3.35
CA ASP A 440 36.99 9.63 -4.57
C ASP A 440 36.99 8.10 -4.66
N VAL A 441 35.85 7.47 -4.32
CA VAL A 441 35.71 6.00 -4.32
C VAL A 441 35.50 5.50 -5.75
N SER A 442 36.43 4.65 -6.20
CA SER A 442 36.37 3.98 -7.51
C SER A 442 36.44 2.46 -7.30
N ILE A 443 35.42 1.73 -7.79
CA ILE A 443 35.26 0.28 -7.67
C ILE A 443 34.74 -0.28 -8.97
N THR A 444 35.29 -1.40 -9.42
CA THR A 444 34.84 -2.12 -10.61
C THR A 444 34.44 -3.54 -10.23
N VAL A 445 33.21 -3.95 -10.58
CA VAL A 445 32.65 -5.27 -10.27
C VAL A 445 32.40 -6.02 -11.58
N ALA A 446 33.02 -7.18 -11.73
CA ALA A 446 32.88 -8.04 -12.90
C ALA A 446 31.60 -8.91 -12.80
N ARG A 447 31.08 -9.34 -13.94
CA ARG A 447 29.91 -10.21 -14.04
C ARG A 447 30.17 -11.57 -13.37
N GLY A 448 29.18 -12.05 -12.59
CA GLY A 448 29.19 -13.38 -11.99
C GLY A 448 30.13 -13.54 -10.77
N GLN A 449 30.65 -12.46 -10.19
CA GLN A 449 31.47 -12.51 -8.97
C GLN A 449 30.67 -12.09 -7.72
N ILE A 450 31.13 -12.53 -6.56
CA ILE A 450 30.74 -12.02 -5.25
C ILE A 450 31.79 -11.01 -4.81
N PHE A 451 31.42 -9.73 -4.81
CA PHE A 451 32.30 -8.63 -4.41
C PHE A 451 31.93 -8.13 -3.01
N GLY A 452 32.83 -8.16 -2.07
CA GLY A 452 32.60 -7.69 -0.71
C GLY A 452 33.05 -6.26 -0.48
N ILE A 453 32.28 -5.49 0.28
CA ILE A 453 32.65 -4.15 0.76
C ILE A 453 32.69 -4.21 2.29
N ILE A 454 33.88 -4.03 2.86
CA ILE A 454 34.11 -4.09 4.30
C ILE A 454 34.70 -2.76 4.79
N GLY A 455 34.77 -2.59 6.10
CA GLY A 455 35.33 -1.41 6.76
C GLY A 455 34.69 -1.16 8.12
N PRO A 456 35.28 -0.34 8.99
CA PRO A 456 34.73 0.00 10.29
C PRO A 456 33.38 0.71 10.20
N ASN A 457 32.72 0.87 11.36
CA ASN A 457 31.48 1.63 11.42
C ASN A 457 31.73 3.09 11.07
N GLY A 458 30.88 3.67 10.21
CA GLY A 458 31.07 5.04 9.71
C GLY A 458 31.99 5.16 8.49
N ALA A 459 32.59 4.07 7.98
CA ALA A 459 33.47 4.10 6.80
C ALA A 459 32.78 4.46 5.47
N GLY A 460 31.43 4.66 5.44
CA GLY A 460 30.72 5.07 4.24
C GLY A 460 30.04 3.95 3.45
N LYS A 461 30.08 2.69 3.90
CA LYS A 461 29.54 1.51 3.18
C LYS A 461 28.06 1.68 2.78
N THR A 462 27.19 1.97 3.72
CA THR A 462 25.74 2.17 3.46
C THR A 462 25.50 3.41 2.60
N THR A 463 26.32 4.46 2.75
CA THR A 463 26.26 5.65 1.89
C THR A 463 26.59 5.28 0.45
N LEU A 464 27.56 4.42 0.22
CA LEU A 464 27.91 3.92 -1.11
C LEU A 464 26.73 3.16 -1.74
N PHE A 465 26.09 2.23 -1.01
CA PHE A 465 24.89 1.54 -1.50
C PHE A 465 23.76 2.51 -1.80
N ASN A 466 23.56 3.55 -0.98
CA ASN A 466 22.56 4.58 -1.21
C ASN A 466 22.84 5.40 -2.48
N CYS A 467 24.11 5.64 -2.81
CA CYS A 467 24.51 6.28 -4.07
C CYS A 467 24.24 5.37 -5.28
N VAL A 468 24.60 4.07 -5.19
CA VAL A 468 24.37 3.09 -6.27
C VAL A 468 22.87 2.91 -6.53
N THR A 469 22.03 2.92 -5.50
CA THR A 469 20.58 2.73 -5.62
C THR A 469 19.79 4.03 -5.87
N GLY A 470 20.46 5.18 -5.96
CA GLY A 470 19.84 6.48 -6.25
C GLY A 470 19.04 7.07 -5.09
N VAL A 471 19.17 6.54 -3.88
CA VAL A 471 18.63 7.14 -2.64
C VAL A 471 19.34 8.45 -2.36
N PHE A 472 20.68 8.48 -2.56
CA PHE A 472 21.47 9.69 -2.53
C PHE A 472 22.07 9.95 -3.91
N ARG A 473 22.10 11.23 -4.30
CA ARG A 473 22.82 11.66 -5.49
C ARG A 473 24.23 12.04 -5.09
N PRO A 474 25.28 11.41 -5.62
CA PRO A 474 26.68 11.80 -5.36
C PRO A 474 26.92 13.28 -5.63
N THR A 475 27.80 13.89 -4.86
CA THR A 475 28.24 15.27 -5.05
C THR A 475 29.10 15.39 -6.32
N SER A 476 29.96 14.39 -6.59
CA SER A 476 30.73 14.23 -7.81
C SER A 476 31.01 12.77 -8.12
N GLY A 477 31.50 12.48 -9.32
CA GLY A 477 31.72 11.13 -9.82
C GLY A 477 30.50 10.57 -10.56
N ASP A 478 30.59 9.31 -11.00
CA ASP A 478 29.52 8.62 -11.71
C ASP A 478 29.34 7.18 -11.22
N VAL A 479 28.16 6.63 -11.48
CA VAL A 479 27.80 5.21 -11.22
C VAL A 479 27.26 4.63 -12.52
N LEU A 480 27.96 3.64 -13.05
CA LEU A 480 27.58 2.97 -14.29
C LEU A 480 27.12 1.54 -13.99
N VAL A 481 26.00 1.15 -14.61
CA VAL A 481 25.44 -0.20 -14.55
C VAL A 481 25.34 -0.70 -15.98
N ASN A 482 25.94 -1.85 -16.26
CA ASN A 482 26.06 -2.39 -17.64
C ASN A 482 26.56 -1.31 -18.65
N GLY A 483 27.56 -0.52 -18.26
CA GLY A 483 28.15 0.55 -19.07
C GLY A 483 27.28 1.81 -19.23
N SER A 484 26.12 1.89 -18.57
CA SER A 484 25.21 3.05 -18.65
C SER A 484 25.14 3.80 -17.34
N SER A 485 25.34 5.14 -17.35
CA SER A 485 25.21 5.96 -16.16
C SER A 485 23.78 5.93 -15.59
N VAL A 486 23.70 5.70 -14.28
CA VAL A 486 22.45 5.75 -13.52
C VAL A 486 22.33 7.00 -12.66
N LEU A 487 23.29 7.90 -12.75
CA LEU A 487 23.35 9.12 -11.96
C LEU A 487 22.09 9.98 -12.09
N GLY A 488 21.50 10.35 -10.96
CA GLY A 488 20.31 11.18 -10.90
C GLY A 488 19.01 10.50 -11.35
N ARG A 489 19.04 9.21 -11.69
CA ARG A 489 17.81 8.43 -11.91
C ARG A 489 17.14 8.13 -10.58
N ARG A 490 15.80 8.00 -10.60
CA ARG A 490 15.02 7.56 -9.42
C ARG A 490 15.26 6.08 -9.12
N PRO A 491 15.14 5.61 -7.87
CA PRO A 491 15.42 4.22 -7.50
C PRO A 491 14.73 3.17 -8.38
N HIS A 492 13.43 3.32 -8.69
CA HIS A 492 12.72 2.38 -9.58
C HIS A 492 13.33 2.29 -10.98
N ARG A 493 13.91 3.38 -11.51
CA ARG A 493 14.61 3.38 -12.81
C ARG A 493 15.97 2.69 -12.73
N ILE A 494 16.60 2.75 -11.58
CA ILE A 494 17.86 2.01 -11.33
C ILE A 494 17.58 0.53 -11.19
N THR A 495 16.47 0.15 -10.57
CA THR A 495 16.00 -1.24 -10.53
C THR A 495 15.69 -1.76 -11.95
N GLU A 496 15.01 -0.96 -12.79
CA GLU A 496 14.80 -1.28 -14.21
C GLU A 496 16.13 -1.42 -15.00
N ALA A 497 17.19 -0.70 -14.60
CA ALA A 497 18.52 -0.79 -15.19
C ALA A 497 19.31 -2.05 -14.74
N GLY A 498 18.78 -2.81 -13.77
CA GLY A 498 19.31 -4.09 -13.35
C GLY A 498 20.01 -4.09 -11.98
N VAL A 499 19.73 -3.15 -11.09
CA VAL A 499 20.24 -3.16 -9.71
C VAL A 499 19.12 -3.49 -8.75
N ALA A 500 19.28 -4.54 -7.95
CA ALA A 500 18.39 -4.83 -6.83
C ALA A 500 19.14 -4.74 -5.50
N ARG A 501 18.44 -4.40 -4.42
CA ARG A 501 19.03 -4.28 -3.08
C ARG A 501 18.13 -4.91 -2.04
N THR A 502 18.73 -5.61 -1.08
CA THR A 502 18.10 -5.89 0.22
C THR A 502 18.42 -4.78 1.21
N PHE A 503 17.63 -4.62 2.25
CA PHE A 503 17.86 -3.60 3.27
C PHE A 503 18.53 -4.21 4.52
N GLN A 504 19.32 -3.43 5.22
CA GLN A 504 19.93 -3.83 6.50
C GLN A 504 18.86 -4.30 7.50
N ASN A 505 17.83 -3.48 7.72
CA ASN A 505 16.61 -3.91 8.41
C ASN A 505 15.63 -4.46 7.38
N ILE A 506 15.11 -5.66 7.60
CA ILE A 506 14.15 -6.30 6.70
C ILE A 506 12.96 -5.39 6.42
N ARG A 507 12.74 -5.02 5.15
CA ARG A 507 11.64 -4.18 4.70
C ARG A 507 10.71 -4.97 3.78
N LEU A 508 10.09 -6.01 4.32
CA LEU A 508 9.02 -6.73 3.63
C LEU A 508 7.70 -5.94 3.73
N PHE A 509 6.74 -6.33 2.91
CA PHE A 509 5.36 -5.88 3.05
C PHE A 509 4.64 -6.85 4.02
N PRO A 510 4.52 -6.49 5.31
CA PRO A 510 4.18 -7.44 6.37
C PRO A 510 2.78 -8.02 6.24
N ASN A 511 1.84 -7.26 5.67
CA ASN A 511 0.45 -7.67 5.50
C ASN A 511 0.15 -8.29 4.12
N MET A 512 1.16 -8.44 3.28
CA MET A 512 1.11 -9.22 2.04
C MET A 512 1.63 -10.64 2.30
N THR A 513 1.13 -11.61 1.51
CA THR A 513 1.67 -12.98 1.55
C THR A 513 3.09 -13.03 1.00
N ALA A 514 3.83 -14.12 1.29
CA ALA A 514 5.15 -14.32 0.72
C ALA A 514 5.10 -14.29 -0.81
N LEU A 515 4.11 -14.93 -1.42
CA LEU A 515 3.91 -14.90 -2.86
C LEU A 515 3.68 -13.47 -3.38
N GLU A 516 2.79 -12.69 -2.74
CA GLU A 516 2.49 -11.32 -3.15
C GLU A 516 3.71 -10.41 -3.04
N ASN A 517 4.54 -10.57 -1.99
CA ASN A 517 5.80 -9.84 -1.86
C ASN A 517 6.71 -10.07 -3.08
N VAL A 518 6.90 -11.32 -3.51
CA VAL A 518 7.75 -11.64 -4.65
C VAL A 518 7.13 -11.17 -5.96
N VAL A 519 5.80 -11.28 -6.12
CA VAL A 519 5.09 -10.78 -7.31
C VAL A 519 5.26 -9.26 -7.48
N VAL A 520 5.38 -8.47 -6.40
CA VAL A 520 5.70 -7.03 -6.52
C VAL A 520 7.04 -6.83 -7.22
N GLY A 521 8.05 -7.66 -6.93
CA GLY A 521 9.35 -7.63 -7.64
C GLY A 521 9.20 -7.97 -9.13
N THR A 522 8.39 -8.98 -9.49
CA THR A 522 8.17 -9.32 -10.91
C THR A 522 7.42 -8.23 -11.66
N ASP A 523 6.59 -7.45 -10.97
CA ASP A 523 5.82 -6.35 -11.55
C ASP A 523 6.70 -5.23 -12.13
N ALA A 524 7.96 -5.10 -11.69
CA ALA A 524 8.94 -4.15 -12.23
C ALA A 524 9.21 -4.38 -13.73
N ARG A 525 9.15 -5.65 -14.18
CA ARG A 525 9.40 -6.05 -15.58
C ARG A 525 8.16 -6.00 -16.47
N HIS A 526 6.98 -5.81 -15.89
CA HIS A 526 5.72 -5.84 -16.62
C HIS A 526 5.40 -4.48 -17.25
N GLY A 527 4.98 -4.48 -18.51
CA GLY A 527 4.69 -3.28 -19.28
C GLY A 527 3.20 -2.91 -19.39
N THR A 528 2.28 -3.63 -18.71
CA THR A 528 0.84 -3.34 -18.79
C THR A 528 0.51 -2.02 -18.13
N SER A 529 -0.18 -1.12 -18.87
CA SER A 529 -0.67 0.16 -18.35
C SER A 529 -1.84 -0.01 -17.37
N VAL A 530 -2.11 1.02 -16.53
CA VAL A 530 -3.25 1.02 -15.60
C VAL A 530 -4.59 0.82 -16.31
N PRO A 531 -4.90 1.49 -17.45
CA PRO A 531 -6.10 1.18 -18.23
C PRO A 531 -6.16 -0.26 -18.72
N GLY A 532 -5.01 -0.84 -19.11
CA GLY A 532 -4.93 -2.24 -19.54
C GLY A 532 -5.26 -3.22 -18.41
N ALA A 533 -4.81 -2.94 -17.20
CA ALA A 533 -5.14 -3.70 -15.99
C ALA A 533 -6.63 -3.56 -15.64
N LEU A 534 -7.19 -2.36 -15.70
CA LEU A 534 -8.61 -2.06 -15.44
C LEU A 534 -9.52 -2.83 -16.40
N LEU A 535 -9.22 -2.80 -17.70
CA LEU A 535 -9.98 -3.52 -18.73
C LEU A 535 -9.66 -5.02 -18.77
N GLY A 536 -8.54 -5.43 -18.15
CA GLY A 536 -8.03 -6.83 -18.11
C GLY A 536 -7.74 -7.39 -19.46
N LEU A 537 -7.01 -6.63 -20.24
CA LEU A 537 -6.58 -7.01 -21.58
C LEU A 537 -5.81 -8.35 -21.55
N PRO A 538 -5.77 -9.09 -22.65
CA PRO A 538 -5.09 -10.40 -22.71
C PRO A 538 -3.63 -10.34 -22.23
N ARG A 539 -2.91 -9.27 -22.59
CA ARG A 539 -1.53 -9.03 -22.13
C ARG A 539 -1.44 -8.99 -20.60
N HIS A 540 -2.33 -8.23 -19.94
CA HIS A 540 -2.37 -8.15 -18.48
C HIS A 540 -2.57 -9.52 -17.83
N ARG A 541 -3.54 -10.31 -18.34
CA ARG A 541 -3.82 -11.65 -17.79
C ARG A 541 -2.64 -12.61 -17.96
N ARG A 542 -1.88 -12.46 -19.05
CA ARG A 542 -0.68 -13.23 -19.30
C ARG A 542 0.43 -12.86 -18.32
N GLU A 543 0.75 -11.56 -18.22
CA GLU A 543 1.76 -11.04 -17.29
C GLU A 543 1.45 -11.42 -15.83
N GLU A 544 0.19 -11.33 -15.41
CA GLU A 544 -0.25 -11.76 -14.06
C GLU A 544 -0.05 -13.25 -13.78
N ARG A 545 -0.25 -14.08 -14.80
CA ARG A 545 -0.03 -15.53 -14.65
C ARG A 545 1.46 -15.86 -14.61
N GLU A 546 2.23 -15.29 -15.52
CA GLU A 546 3.68 -15.46 -15.61
C GLU A 546 4.36 -14.98 -14.32
N GLY A 547 3.99 -13.80 -13.81
CA GLY A 547 4.52 -13.26 -12.57
C GLY A 547 4.25 -14.15 -11.35
N LYS A 548 3.06 -14.75 -11.25
CA LYS A 548 2.76 -15.67 -10.13
C LYS A 548 3.55 -16.99 -10.23
N VAL A 549 3.71 -17.52 -11.43
CA VAL A 549 4.51 -18.74 -11.65
C VAL A 549 5.97 -18.48 -11.31
N GLU A 550 6.52 -17.36 -11.78
CA GLU A 550 7.90 -16.99 -11.49
C GLU A 550 8.10 -16.71 -9.99
N ALA A 551 7.16 -16.02 -9.33
CA ALA A 551 7.23 -15.80 -7.91
C ALA A 551 7.21 -17.10 -7.09
N GLN A 552 6.38 -18.08 -7.46
CA GLN A 552 6.38 -19.39 -6.83
C GLN A 552 7.71 -20.11 -7.03
N ARG A 553 8.26 -20.09 -8.25
CA ARG A 553 9.56 -20.67 -8.58
C ARG A 553 10.69 -20.06 -7.74
N LEU A 554 10.67 -18.73 -7.55
CA LEU A 554 11.67 -18.05 -6.73
C LEU A 554 11.54 -18.39 -5.24
N LEU A 555 10.30 -18.54 -4.73
CA LEU A 555 10.08 -19.02 -3.36
C LEU A 555 10.58 -20.46 -3.16
N ASP A 556 10.36 -21.33 -4.15
CA ASP A 556 10.90 -22.70 -4.14
C ASP A 556 12.43 -22.68 -4.19
N TYR A 557 13.02 -21.82 -5.02
CA TYR A 557 14.45 -21.63 -5.18
C TYR A 557 15.16 -21.22 -3.89
N VAL A 558 14.55 -20.31 -3.10
CA VAL A 558 15.10 -19.90 -1.79
C VAL A 558 14.67 -20.82 -0.63
N GLY A 559 13.89 -21.87 -0.91
CA GLY A 559 13.51 -22.92 0.05
C GLY A 559 12.34 -22.58 0.97
N ILE A 560 11.47 -21.61 0.60
CA ILE A 560 10.26 -21.25 1.37
C ILE A 560 8.97 -21.39 0.59
N GLY A 561 8.95 -22.14 -0.52
CA GLY A 561 7.80 -22.29 -1.42
C GLY A 561 6.53 -22.81 -0.73
N ALA A 562 6.66 -23.73 0.24
CA ALA A 562 5.52 -24.23 1.03
C ALA A 562 4.80 -23.14 1.84
N ARG A 563 5.45 -22.00 2.10
CA ARG A 563 4.92 -20.85 2.86
C ARG A 563 4.42 -19.70 1.97
N ALA A 564 4.26 -19.93 0.67
CA ALA A 564 3.83 -18.90 -0.29
C ALA A 564 2.52 -18.18 0.10
N GLY A 565 1.61 -18.87 0.79
CA GLY A 565 0.33 -18.32 1.27
C GLY A 565 0.39 -17.63 2.64
N ASP A 566 1.50 -17.73 3.36
CA ASP A 566 1.66 -17.14 4.69
C ASP A 566 1.91 -15.63 4.56
N LEU A 567 1.42 -14.85 5.54
CA LEU A 567 1.75 -13.43 5.62
C LEU A 567 3.23 -13.27 5.96
N ALA A 568 3.90 -12.30 5.31
CA ALA A 568 5.33 -12.10 5.47
C ALA A 568 5.75 -11.89 6.94
N ARG A 569 4.95 -11.17 7.73
CA ARG A 569 5.19 -10.97 9.17
C ARG A 569 5.11 -12.23 10.03
N ASN A 570 4.42 -13.28 9.56
CA ASN A 570 4.27 -14.53 10.31
C ASN A 570 5.40 -15.51 10.03
N LEU A 571 6.32 -15.16 9.13
CA LEU A 571 7.49 -15.99 8.82
C LEU A 571 8.55 -15.82 9.90
N PRO A 572 9.31 -16.89 10.24
CA PRO A 572 10.53 -16.79 11.04
C PRO A 572 11.54 -15.83 10.40
N TYR A 573 12.41 -15.22 11.20
CA TYR A 573 13.37 -14.22 10.75
C TYR A 573 14.24 -14.68 9.57
N GLY A 574 14.77 -15.91 9.62
CA GLY A 574 15.55 -16.49 8.52
C GLY A 574 14.75 -16.63 7.22
N ASP A 575 13.46 -17.00 7.31
CA ASP A 575 12.58 -17.08 6.14
C ASP A 575 12.18 -15.71 5.62
N GLN A 576 12.04 -14.70 6.49
CA GLN A 576 11.82 -13.31 6.06
C GLN A 576 13.01 -12.79 5.25
N ARG A 577 14.25 -13.08 5.66
CA ARG A 577 15.45 -12.72 4.91
C ARG A 577 15.53 -13.43 3.55
N ARG A 578 15.18 -14.73 3.49
CA ARG A 578 15.06 -15.46 2.22
C ARG A 578 13.98 -14.88 1.30
N LEU A 579 12.85 -14.47 1.87
CA LEU A 579 11.79 -13.80 1.14
C LEU A 579 12.24 -12.46 0.55
N GLU A 580 13.00 -11.67 1.33
CA GLU A 580 13.56 -10.39 0.87
C GLU A 580 14.52 -10.61 -0.32
N ILE A 581 15.38 -11.62 -0.26
CA ILE A 581 16.27 -12.01 -1.36
C ILE A 581 15.46 -12.47 -2.58
N ALA A 582 14.45 -13.34 -2.41
CA ALA A 582 13.60 -13.78 -3.50
C ALA A 582 12.89 -12.62 -4.19
N ARG A 583 12.39 -11.65 -3.40
CA ARG A 583 11.74 -10.44 -3.92
C ARG A 583 12.72 -9.57 -4.71
N ALA A 584 13.95 -9.41 -4.24
CA ALA A 584 14.99 -8.67 -4.94
C ALA A 584 15.38 -9.35 -6.26
N ILE A 585 15.57 -10.67 -6.28
CA ILE A 585 15.86 -11.45 -7.50
C ILE A 585 14.69 -11.35 -8.50
N ALA A 586 13.45 -11.28 -8.04
CA ALA A 586 12.25 -11.19 -8.89
C ALA A 586 12.25 -9.95 -9.79
N THR A 587 12.96 -8.89 -9.45
CA THR A 587 13.11 -7.71 -10.32
C THR A 587 13.95 -8.02 -11.59
N GLY A 588 14.67 -9.14 -11.61
CA GLY A 588 15.55 -9.55 -12.71
C GLY A 588 16.83 -8.73 -12.80
N PRO A 589 17.56 -8.58 -11.69
CA PRO A 589 18.74 -7.72 -11.65
C PRO A 589 19.94 -8.36 -12.37
N SER A 590 20.88 -7.52 -12.82
CA SER A 590 22.24 -7.93 -13.21
C SER A 590 23.19 -7.88 -12.00
N VAL A 591 22.89 -7.02 -11.02
CA VAL A 591 23.63 -6.86 -9.76
C VAL A 591 22.67 -6.89 -8.57
N LEU A 592 22.95 -7.78 -7.62
CA LEU A 592 22.23 -7.88 -6.34
C LEU A 592 23.09 -7.33 -5.20
N LEU A 593 22.63 -6.26 -4.57
CA LEU A 593 23.27 -5.65 -3.41
C LEU A 593 22.69 -6.24 -2.13
N LEU A 594 23.52 -6.88 -1.31
CA LEU A 594 23.14 -7.45 -0.03
C LEU A 594 23.74 -6.63 1.11
N ASP A 595 22.89 -6.04 1.94
CA ASP A 595 23.29 -5.16 3.05
C ASP A 595 23.14 -5.92 4.38
N GLU A 596 24.25 -6.37 4.97
CA GLU A 596 24.35 -7.16 6.20
C GLU A 596 23.34 -8.32 6.27
N PRO A 597 23.31 -9.22 5.26
CA PRO A 597 22.27 -10.24 5.17
C PRO A 597 22.30 -11.28 6.28
N ALA A 598 23.43 -11.48 6.97
CA ALA A 598 23.59 -12.45 8.06
C ALA A 598 23.34 -11.86 9.46
N ALA A 599 23.01 -10.56 9.57
CA ALA A 599 22.76 -9.92 10.86
C ALA A 599 21.59 -10.60 11.61
N GLY A 600 21.80 -10.92 12.89
CA GLY A 600 20.77 -11.55 13.74
C GLY A 600 20.50 -13.04 13.49
N MET A 601 21.23 -13.70 12.57
CA MET A 601 21.09 -15.12 12.29
C MET A 601 21.92 -15.99 13.21
N ASN A 602 21.40 -17.17 13.53
CA ASN A 602 22.18 -18.22 14.23
C ASN A 602 23.19 -18.88 13.28
N PRO A 603 24.21 -19.65 13.80
CA PRO A 603 25.25 -20.25 12.96
C PRO A 603 24.72 -21.15 11.83
N SER A 604 23.65 -21.92 12.06
CA SER A 604 23.08 -22.81 11.05
C SER A 604 22.36 -22.04 9.96
N GLU A 605 21.64 -20.98 10.30
CA GLU A 605 21.01 -20.06 9.35
C GLU A 605 22.05 -19.33 8.50
N LYS A 606 23.18 -18.90 9.09
CA LYS A 606 24.30 -18.28 8.36
C LYS A 606 24.87 -19.24 7.32
N GLN A 607 25.08 -20.52 7.68
CA GLN A 607 25.61 -21.52 6.72
C GLN A 607 24.60 -21.74 5.56
N ALA A 608 23.31 -21.81 5.87
CA ALA A 608 22.28 -21.94 4.85
C ALA A 608 22.22 -20.71 3.92
N LEU A 609 22.42 -19.50 4.47
CA LEU A 609 22.50 -18.26 3.71
C LEU A 609 23.74 -18.23 2.80
N ILE A 610 24.90 -18.66 3.29
CA ILE A 610 26.14 -18.80 2.50
C ILE A 610 25.91 -19.73 1.30
N GLY A 611 25.26 -20.88 1.52
CA GLY A 611 24.88 -21.80 0.45
C GLY A 611 23.99 -21.12 -0.59
N LEU A 612 22.97 -20.36 -0.16
CA LEU A 612 22.07 -19.62 -1.02
C LEU A 612 22.81 -18.54 -1.84
N ILE A 613 23.69 -17.76 -1.21
CA ILE A 613 24.49 -16.72 -1.91
C ILE A 613 25.36 -17.35 -3.01
N ARG A 614 26.01 -18.46 -2.73
CA ARG A 614 26.80 -19.20 -3.75
C ARG A 614 25.90 -19.70 -4.88
N GLN A 615 24.78 -20.32 -4.55
CA GLN A 615 23.79 -20.78 -5.54
C GLN A 615 23.30 -19.64 -6.45
N ILE A 616 23.06 -18.45 -5.88
CA ILE A 616 22.65 -17.24 -6.64
C ILE A 616 23.77 -16.82 -7.59
N ARG A 617 25.03 -16.76 -7.13
CA ARG A 617 26.18 -16.47 -8.01
C ARG A 617 26.31 -17.51 -9.14
N ASP A 618 26.21 -18.78 -8.81
CA ASP A 618 26.37 -19.87 -9.78
C ASP A 618 25.26 -19.87 -10.84
N SER A 619 24.12 -19.20 -10.58
CA SER A 619 23.10 -18.90 -11.59
C SER A 619 23.47 -17.75 -12.56
N GLY A 620 24.68 -17.15 -12.41
CA GLY A 620 25.19 -16.07 -13.25
C GLY A 620 24.91 -14.65 -12.74
N LEU A 621 24.34 -14.52 -11.54
CA LEU A 621 24.02 -13.21 -10.96
C LEU A 621 25.25 -12.65 -10.20
N THR A 622 25.56 -11.37 -10.45
CA THR A 622 26.63 -10.64 -9.72
C THR A 622 26.11 -10.20 -8.37
N ILE A 623 26.90 -10.37 -7.32
CA ILE A 623 26.53 -10.00 -5.95
C ILE A 623 27.54 -9.00 -5.39
N VAL A 624 27.04 -7.92 -4.80
CA VAL A 624 27.84 -7.00 -3.99
C VAL A 624 27.35 -7.11 -2.54
N LEU A 625 28.24 -7.44 -1.64
CA LEU A 625 27.94 -7.79 -0.26
C LEU A 625 28.59 -6.78 0.69
N ILE A 626 27.79 -6.14 1.56
CA ILE A 626 28.30 -5.46 2.76
C ILE A 626 28.12 -6.40 3.94
N GLU A 627 29.19 -6.70 4.66
CA GLU A 627 29.16 -7.50 5.89
C GLU A 627 30.28 -7.09 6.84
N HIS A 628 30.06 -7.38 8.11
CA HIS A 628 31.04 -7.20 9.18
C HIS A 628 31.52 -8.53 9.78
N ASP A 629 30.89 -9.65 9.45
CA ASP A 629 31.30 -10.99 9.82
C ASP A 629 32.45 -11.45 8.89
N MET A 630 33.69 -11.29 9.36
CA MET A 630 34.89 -11.63 8.58
C MET A 630 34.91 -13.11 8.16
N GLY A 631 34.39 -14.02 8.99
CA GLY A 631 34.32 -15.43 8.64
C GLY A 631 33.45 -15.71 7.42
N LEU A 632 32.31 -15.00 7.30
CA LEU A 632 31.45 -15.07 6.16
C LEU A 632 32.11 -14.45 4.92
N VAL A 633 32.63 -13.23 5.05
CA VAL A 633 33.22 -12.47 3.95
C VAL A 633 34.38 -13.21 3.31
N MET A 634 35.34 -13.68 4.14
CA MET A 634 36.52 -14.42 3.67
C MET A 634 36.17 -15.77 3.04
N GLY A 635 35.05 -16.38 3.47
CA GLY A 635 34.60 -17.66 2.93
C GLY A 635 33.74 -17.58 1.65
N VAL A 636 33.21 -16.41 1.31
CA VAL A 636 32.19 -16.29 0.23
C VAL A 636 32.64 -15.35 -0.89
N CYS A 637 33.35 -14.27 -0.59
CA CYS A 637 33.70 -13.23 -1.58
C CYS A 637 34.90 -13.65 -2.46
N ASP A 638 34.82 -13.31 -3.74
CA ASP A 638 35.91 -13.50 -4.69
C ASP A 638 36.93 -12.33 -4.62
N ARG A 639 36.43 -11.11 -4.39
CA ARG A 639 37.23 -9.88 -4.20
C ARG A 639 36.58 -9.02 -3.10
N LEU A 640 37.43 -8.21 -2.46
CA LEU A 640 37.03 -7.27 -1.42
C LEU A 640 37.55 -5.87 -1.70
N ALA A 641 36.74 -4.86 -1.38
CA ALA A 641 37.19 -3.47 -1.22
C ALA A 641 37.02 -3.07 0.27
N VAL A 642 38.03 -2.41 0.80
CA VAL A 642 38.02 -1.91 2.18
C VAL A 642 37.86 -0.40 2.16
N LEU A 643 36.83 0.09 2.83
CA LEU A 643 36.56 1.51 3.03
C LEU A 643 37.00 1.90 4.45
N ASP A 644 37.63 3.08 4.55
CA ASP A 644 37.91 3.73 5.82
C ASP A 644 37.77 5.24 5.66
N PHE A 645 37.11 5.92 6.61
CA PHE A 645 36.82 7.36 6.56
C PHE A 645 36.35 7.87 5.18
N GLY A 646 35.50 7.10 4.50
CA GLY A 646 34.95 7.43 3.19
C GLY A 646 35.86 7.14 2.00
N GLY A 647 37.11 6.74 2.20
CA GLY A 647 38.07 6.43 1.13
C GLY A 647 38.27 4.91 0.97
N LYS A 648 38.64 4.47 -0.23
CA LYS A 648 39.05 3.08 -0.50
C LYS A 648 40.54 2.92 -0.12
N ILE A 649 40.84 2.13 0.91
CA ILE A 649 42.22 1.90 1.41
C ILE A 649 42.89 0.65 0.82
N ALA A 650 42.11 -0.35 0.43
CA ALA A 650 42.61 -1.57 -0.20
C ALA A 650 41.55 -2.23 -1.10
N GLU A 651 42.01 -3.00 -2.10
CA GLU A 651 41.16 -3.88 -2.92
C GLU A 651 41.97 -5.07 -3.39
N GLY A 652 41.37 -6.29 -3.29
CA GLY A 652 42.02 -7.51 -3.72
C GLY A 652 41.29 -8.79 -3.30
N PRO A 653 41.85 -9.96 -3.57
CA PRO A 653 41.35 -11.23 -3.04
C PRO A 653 41.35 -11.24 -1.49
N PRO A 654 40.47 -12.03 -0.85
CA PRO A 654 40.38 -12.08 0.62
C PRO A 654 41.69 -12.30 1.34
N GLN A 655 42.57 -13.17 0.82
CA GLN A 655 43.87 -13.49 1.41
C GLN A 655 44.81 -12.29 1.47
N ASP A 656 44.81 -11.45 0.42
CA ASP A 656 45.64 -10.23 0.34
C ASP A 656 45.13 -9.17 1.32
N ILE A 657 43.82 -9.04 1.46
CA ILE A 657 43.16 -8.08 2.35
C ILE A 657 43.41 -8.44 3.81
N GLN A 658 43.35 -9.73 4.17
CA GLN A 658 43.59 -10.23 5.54
C GLN A 658 44.99 -9.87 6.07
N ASN A 659 45.99 -9.84 5.20
CA ASN A 659 47.37 -9.59 5.53
C ASN A 659 47.84 -8.12 5.29
N ASN A 660 46.93 -7.24 4.87
CA ASN A 660 47.26 -5.85 4.56
C ASN A 660 47.39 -5.00 5.83
N PRO A 661 48.57 -4.41 6.09
CA PRO A 661 48.83 -3.63 7.32
C PRO A 661 47.84 -2.47 7.51
N ARG A 662 47.47 -1.76 6.43
CA ARG A 662 46.50 -0.65 6.49
C ARG A 662 45.11 -1.10 6.89
N VAL A 663 44.71 -2.30 6.46
CA VAL A 663 43.41 -2.90 6.83
C VAL A 663 43.39 -3.30 8.28
N ILE A 664 44.49 -3.90 8.75
CA ILE A 664 44.68 -4.30 10.17
C ILE A 664 44.62 -3.06 11.06
N GLU A 665 45.32 -2.00 10.70
CA GLU A 665 45.31 -0.71 11.41
C GLU A 665 43.91 -0.08 11.47
N ALA A 666 43.16 -0.07 10.37
CA ALA A 666 41.81 0.48 10.31
C ALA A 666 40.82 -0.26 11.25
N TYR A 667 41.04 -1.56 11.52
CA TYR A 667 40.15 -2.35 12.40
C TYR A 667 40.63 -2.41 13.85
N LEU A 668 41.96 -2.41 14.12
CA LEU A 668 42.53 -2.55 15.44
C LEU A 668 43.00 -1.21 16.08
N GLY A 669 43.03 -0.13 15.29
CA GLY A 669 43.66 1.14 15.65
C GLY A 669 45.18 1.08 15.45
N ALA A 670 45.80 2.26 15.27
CA ALA A 670 47.25 2.36 15.23
C ALA A 670 47.85 1.82 16.56
N PRO A 671 48.93 1.02 16.55
CA PRO A 671 49.58 0.67 17.77
C PRO A 671 49.99 1.95 18.49
N GLU A 672 49.60 2.10 19.76
CA GLU A 672 50.12 3.20 20.60
C GLU A 672 51.66 3.17 20.51
N ASP A 673 52.22 4.22 19.92
CA ASP A 673 53.67 4.47 20.00
C ASP A 673 54.01 4.61 21.49
N THR A 674 54.35 3.49 22.13
CA THR A 674 55.02 3.53 23.41
C THR A 674 56.39 4.15 23.17
N GLY A 675 56.38 5.50 23.11
CA GLY A 675 57.59 6.29 23.07
C GLY A 675 58.48 5.90 24.22
N ALA A 676 59.51 5.12 23.89
CA ALA A 676 60.65 4.93 24.76
C ALA A 676 61.31 6.29 24.91
N ALA A 677 61.19 6.89 26.10
CA ALA A 677 61.99 7.98 26.55
C ALA A 677 63.43 7.51 26.89
#